data_8b903ccf34b1034a161cb9f9e9956155
#
_entry.id   8b903ccf34b1034a161cb9f9e9956155
#
_cell.length_a   1.000
_cell.length_b   1.000
_cell.length_c   1.000
_cell.angle_alpha   90.00
_cell.angle_beta   90.00
_cell.angle_gamma   90.00
#
_symmetry.space_group_name_H-M   'P 1'
#
loop_
_entity.id
_entity.type
_entity.pdbx_description
1 polymer ?
#
loop_
_entity_poly.entity_id
_entity_poly.type
_entity_poly.pdbx_seq_one_letter_code
_entity_poly.pdbx_strand_id
1 'polypeptide(L)'
;MIKKFAFLLLSFILFSSLFYSTSKAGAVYAQSGSVWLSTTTETDSTRQPQIEVQSISETSLQIQIRFPGIWADSFKNDQGEFSRLFLEGYGQAAPLGAPDLPIFTTQVEIPIQAAARISKVDVKTKTISLVDYGLPATIMPRQMEASKSGPTPPWQPADEMIYQQNQIYPPSYAHLPDSFQVRDHHILPIQIQPVRYQPQSGQLELLKEITFTITWDSLTQPDLFVQTRGSAVFDDMVSEMVLNPNTAASDTKRLEGIRYLIITPASLAPSLAPFVDLKEAEGYDVTVETLETIGSTNTAIKTYIEYAYHNWAVPPTYLLLVGDTNYVPSWPTSQTPVCTTSPCFSKATDLYYATMTADYVPDLLVGRLPAQNQTQLDTILSKLTSYAALTGNEDWVQKAAFVATADSSHYPEAEGSHNYVITTHTLPRGYSGSFPTNPSPGGDKLYYVSESARETDLKTAINDERSLVIYSGHGSPTSWSDFGFTSSDINTLDADQVYPFVAGFACETNDIANTSYPTVFGETWLVTPNKGAIVYLGSADYSYWGPDDVLERRLFDKFYEVLLPQNTLSTSIFHGLTAVQNQYSDFARYYWETYMLLGDPSIRIKTPTFSLSTNPDNLGICAGNSSQSVLSVTSFSGLQETVSLSSQNVPTGLEVKFEENPVIATSDTIVTITSDSEMNLGEIPITIIGQSDTTIKNTILNLSVVNQTPLAPLLASPLDRSTVDSLFPIFTWETIQQAKTYHFQIATDPLFSQVIIDADNLSTSIFEVTSALESNSTYYWRVQAINACGSSIYLSTRQFRTPSQPGDCPVGYAVQTDYLTSFESDWVNLAEINTNRWARQTVRSQTPNYAYFVEDIISISLQHLISPQVTVLSETVQPTLRFWQWFDIEGGISETCFDGGIIQYSLDNGNTWMDFYSDQYLISPPTGNLADSYGNPLIDKTSAKVWCGSSESWPNGEWIRDGWVKTVIDLSDLQGQTNQNVEFRFLFGTDSSSSAEGWYIDDVRLQSCYPLEATYLPLISR
;
A
#
# COMPACT_ATOMS: atom_id res chain seq x y z
N MET A 1 53.27 -40.06 31.76
CA MET A 1 53.58 -38.99 30.77
C MET A 1 52.47 -38.97 29.76
N ILE A 2 51.79 -37.95 29.69
CA ILE A 2 50.85 -37.47 28.73
C ILE A 2 49.55 -36.98 29.38
N LYS A 3 49.46 -35.67 29.40
CA LYS A 3 48.37 -34.94 30.01
C LYS A 3 47.12 -35.02 29.13
N LYS A 4 45.98 -35.33 29.78
CA LYS A 4 44.64 -35.16 29.22
C LYS A 4 44.32 -33.66 29.18
N PHE A 5 43.97 -33.14 28.01
CA PHE A 5 43.22 -31.90 27.87
C PHE A 5 41.76 -32.27 27.58
N ALA A 6 40.91 -31.94 28.56
CA ALA A 6 39.46 -31.99 28.36
C ALA A 6 39.02 -30.70 27.71
N PHE A 7 38.43 -30.79 26.50
CA PHE A 7 37.71 -29.70 25.89
C PHE A 7 36.23 -29.81 26.31
N LEU A 8 35.80 -28.83 27.09
CA LEU A 8 34.36 -28.58 27.34
C LEU A 8 33.76 -28.02 26.08
N LEU A 9 32.95 -28.79 25.37
CA LEU A 9 32.02 -28.26 24.35
C LEU A 9 30.81 -27.67 25.08
N LEU A 10 30.76 -26.36 25.18
CA LEU A 10 29.53 -25.63 25.48
C LEU A 10 28.68 -25.68 24.23
N SER A 11 27.62 -26.48 24.27
CA SER A 11 26.54 -26.44 23.26
C SER A 11 25.78 -25.15 23.42
N PHE A 12 26.10 -24.14 22.60
CA PHE A 12 25.19 -23.04 22.33
C PHE A 12 24.08 -23.59 21.43
N ILE A 13 22.92 -23.89 22.01
CA ILE A 13 21.69 -24.05 21.27
C ILE A 13 21.30 -22.62 20.87
N LEU A 14 21.69 -22.22 19.66
CA LEU A 14 21.07 -21.11 18.98
C LEU A 14 19.62 -21.57 18.68
N PHE A 15 18.67 -21.07 19.46
CA PHE A 15 17.30 -20.95 19.02
C PHE A 15 17.33 -19.92 17.88
N SER A 16 17.48 -20.39 16.65
CA SER A 16 17.06 -19.62 15.51
C SER A 16 15.54 -19.53 15.58
N SER A 17 15.04 -18.43 16.12
CA SER A 17 13.67 -17.99 15.85
C SER A 17 13.57 -17.85 14.33
N LEU A 18 13.01 -18.85 13.67
CA LEU A 18 12.48 -18.72 12.32
C LEU A 18 11.38 -17.66 12.40
N PHE A 19 11.76 -16.41 12.19
CA PHE A 19 10.82 -15.40 11.75
C PHE A 19 10.39 -15.84 10.35
N TYR A 20 9.24 -16.48 10.25
CA TYR A 20 8.51 -16.47 9.01
C TYR A 20 8.25 -15.00 8.69
N SER A 21 9.04 -14.42 7.82
CA SER A 21 8.68 -13.20 7.16
C SER A 21 7.49 -13.55 6.27
N THR A 22 6.29 -13.35 6.80
CA THR A 22 5.13 -13.18 5.92
C THR A 22 5.55 -12.14 4.90
N SER A 23 5.53 -12.52 3.62
CA SER A 23 5.77 -11.66 2.49
C SER A 23 5.21 -10.27 2.78
N LYS A 24 6.00 -9.23 2.52
CA LYS A 24 5.52 -7.85 2.62
C LYS A 24 4.26 -7.72 1.79
N ALA A 25 3.10 -7.85 2.42
CA ALA A 25 1.84 -7.50 1.81
C ALA A 25 1.95 -6.02 1.46
N GLY A 26 1.98 -5.72 0.18
CA GLY A 26 1.96 -4.35 -0.29
C GLY A 26 0.72 -3.65 0.26
N ALA A 27 0.87 -2.37 0.57
CA ALA A 27 -0.20 -1.57 1.10
C ALA A 27 -1.44 -1.61 0.18
N VAL A 28 -2.54 -2.15 0.65
CA VAL A 28 -3.85 -1.73 0.17
C VAL A 28 -3.87 -0.24 0.45
N TYR A 29 -3.98 0.58 -0.58
CA TYR A 29 -4.05 2.02 -0.41
C TYR A 29 -5.17 2.33 0.58
N ALA A 30 -4.81 2.78 1.79
CA ALA A 30 -5.71 3.55 2.58
C ALA A 30 -6.14 4.71 1.67
N GLN A 31 -7.40 4.76 1.29
CA GLN A 31 -7.93 5.92 0.56
C GLN A 31 -7.58 7.14 1.38
N SER A 32 -7.31 8.27 0.75
CA SER A 32 -7.08 9.53 1.45
C SER A 32 -8.24 9.78 2.42
N GLY A 33 -7.98 9.63 3.72
CA GLY A 33 -9.01 9.69 4.76
C GLY A 33 -9.15 8.45 5.66
N SER A 34 -8.44 7.34 5.39
CA SER A 34 -8.47 6.17 6.30
C SER A 34 -7.62 6.41 7.54
N VAL A 35 -8.13 5.98 8.69
CA VAL A 35 -7.51 6.13 10.01
C VAL A 35 -6.98 4.78 10.49
N TRP A 36 -5.80 4.76 11.09
CA TRP A 36 -5.24 3.58 11.73
C TRP A 36 -5.63 3.48 13.20
N LEU A 37 -6.47 2.52 13.55
CA LEU A 37 -6.89 2.24 14.91
C LEU A 37 -5.85 1.33 15.58
N SER A 38 -4.83 1.92 16.20
CA SER A 38 -3.72 1.19 16.81
C SER A 38 -4.14 0.48 18.11
N THR A 39 -3.63 -0.73 18.31
CA THR A 39 -3.75 -1.47 19.59
C THR A 39 -2.58 -1.20 20.53
N THR A 40 -1.47 -0.66 20.03
CA THR A 40 -0.22 -0.41 20.78
C THR A 40 0.05 1.09 20.87
N THR A 41 0.89 1.49 21.84
CA THR A 41 1.42 2.86 21.98
C THR A 41 2.79 3.01 21.33
N GLU A 42 3.38 1.93 20.82
CA GLU A 42 4.68 1.94 20.15
C GLU A 42 4.49 2.18 18.65
N THR A 43 5.39 2.93 18.06
CA THR A 43 5.51 3.10 16.61
C THR A 43 6.07 1.81 15.99
N ASP A 44 5.30 0.73 16.05
CA ASP A 44 5.68 -0.51 15.39
C ASP A 44 5.57 -0.32 13.87
N SER A 45 6.67 -0.58 13.18
CA SER A 45 6.78 -0.38 11.73
C SER A 45 5.99 -1.42 10.92
N THR A 46 5.52 -2.50 11.55
CA THR A 46 4.75 -3.56 10.91
C THR A 46 3.27 -3.41 11.23
N ARG A 47 2.46 -3.14 10.21
CA ARG A 47 0.99 -3.07 10.35
C ARG A 47 0.30 -4.41 10.13
N GLN A 48 1.06 -5.50 10.01
CA GLN A 48 0.57 -6.85 9.76
C GLN A 48 0.45 -7.66 11.06
N PRO A 49 -0.54 -8.57 11.19
CA PRO A 49 -0.61 -9.51 12.29
C PRO A 49 0.64 -10.37 12.40
N GLN A 50 1.09 -10.62 13.63
CA GLN A 50 2.24 -11.46 13.94
C GLN A 50 1.78 -12.77 14.54
N ILE A 51 2.20 -13.90 13.98
CA ILE A 51 1.81 -15.23 14.42
C ILE A 51 3.03 -15.94 15.00
N GLU A 52 2.84 -16.60 16.13
CA GLU A 52 3.84 -17.42 16.80
C GLU A 52 3.24 -18.76 17.22
N VAL A 53 3.82 -19.85 16.74
CA VAL A 53 3.51 -21.19 17.23
C VAL A 53 4.32 -21.44 18.49
N GLN A 54 3.67 -21.46 19.65
CA GLN A 54 4.33 -21.57 20.96
C GLN A 54 4.68 -23.00 21.35
N SER A 55 3.83 -23.96 20.99
CA SER A 55 4.07 -25.38 21.25
C SER A 55 3.29 -26.28 20.31
N ILE A 56 3.90 -27.41 19.97
CA ILE A 56 3.30 -28.47 19.14
C ILE A 56 3.43 -29.80 19.92
N SER A 57 2.36 -30.57 19.95
CA SER A 57 2.34 -31.94 20.45
C SER A 57 1.54 -32.84 19.51
N GLU A 58 1.51 -34.14 19.76
CA GLU A 58 0.75 -35.10 18.97
C GLU A 58 -0.77 -34.82 18.94
N THR A 59 -1.31 -34.13 19.94
CA THR A 59 -2.75 -33.91 20.10
C THR A 59 -3.13 -32.44 20.29
N SER A 60 -2.16 -31.53 20.23
CA SER A 60 -2.44 -30.12 20.47
C SER A 60 -1.44 -29.17 19.82
N LEU A 61 -1.91 -27.98 19.51
CA LEU A 61 -1.14 -26.87 18.99
C LEU A 61 -1.53 -25.60 19.73
N GLN A 62 -0.54 -24.86 20.28
CA GLN A 62 -0.76 -23.56 20.89
C GLN A 62 -0.24 -22.46 19.99
N ILE A 63 -1.09 -21.49 19.71
CA ILE A 63 -0.81 -20.37 18.79
C ILE A 63 -1.03 -19.06 19.55
N GLN A 64 -0.13 -18.11 19.34
CA GLN A 64 -0.29 -16.72 19.74
C GLN A 64 -0.32 -15.83 18.51
N ILE A 65 -1.28 -14.90 18.45
CA ILE A 65 -1.42 -13.92 17.38
C ILE A 65 -1.50 -12.53 17.99
N ARG A 66 -0.70 -11.58 17.46
CA ARG A 66 -0.70 -10.17 17.86
C ARG A 66 -1.21 -9.33 16.71
N PHE A 67 -2.11 -8.40 17.00
CA PHE A 67 -2.68 -7.46 16.04
C PHE A 67 -2.22 -6.05 16.40
N PRO A 68 -1.42 -5.38 15.57
CA PRO A 68 -0.94 -4.02 15.83
C PRO A 68 -2.04 -2.97 15.71
N GLY A 69 -3.10 -3.26 14.95
CA GLY A 69 -4.27 -2.40 14.74
C GLY A 69 -5.09 -2.83 13.54
N ILE A 70 -6.04 -2.00 13.14
CA ILE A 70 -6.87 -2.14 11.96
C ILE A 70 -7.05 -0.79 11.28
N TRP A 71 -7.40 -0.80 10.01
CA TRP A 71 -7.80 0.40 9.28
C TRP A 71 -9.29 0.64 9.40
N ALA A 72 -9.68 1.92 9.42
CA ALA A 72 -11.08 2.35 9.37
C ALA A 72 -11.24 3.56 8.47
N ASP A 73 -12.39 3.68 7.82
CA ASP A 73 -12.80 4.87 7.07
C ASP A 73 -14.30 5.14 7.25
N SER A 74 -14.73 6.31 6.82
CA SER A 74 -16.13 6.69 6.78
C SER A 74 -16.74 6.43 5.41
N PHE A 75 -17.96 5.94 5.38
CA PHE A 75 -18.74 5.71 4.16
C PHE A 75 -20.11 6.34 4.29
N LYS A 76 -20.52 7.12 3.30
CA LYS A 76 -21.81 7.82 3.27
C LYS A 76 -22.58 7.47 2.00
N ASN A 77 -23.85 7.13 2.17
CA ASN A 77 -24.80 6.95 1.07
C ASN A 77 -26.20 7.41 1.47
N ASP A 78 -27.21 7.14 0.63
CA ASP A 78 -28.60 7.51 0.89
C ASP A 78 -29.23 6.79 2.11
N GLN A 79 -28.58 5.76 2.63
CA GLN A 79 -29.04 4.98 3.80
C GLN A 79 -28.45 5.46 5.11
N GLY A 80 -27.42 6.30 5.08
CA GLY A 80 -26.76 6.84 6.27
C GLY A 80 -25.25 6.99 6.15
N GLU A 81 -24.64 7.26 7.28
CA GLU A 81 -23.20 7.33 7.46
C GLU A 81 -22.73 6.15 8.30
N PHE A 82 -21.67 5.48 7.85
CA PHE A 82 -21.17 4.24 8.42
C PHE A 82 -19.66 4.25 8.50
N SER A 83 -19.12 3.54 9.48
CA SER A 83 -17.71 3.17 9.49
C SER A 83 -17.49 1.84 8.78
N ARG A 84 -16.45 1.75 7.99
CA ARG A 84 -15.94 0.50 7.42
C ARG A 84 -14.63 0.16 8.13
N LEU A 85 -14.46 -1.11 8.47
CA LEU A 85 -13.25 -1.61 9.11
C LEU A 85 -12.60 -2.65 8.20
N PHE A 86 -11.29 -2.60 8.07
CA PHE A 86 -10.57 -3.56 7.25
C PHE A 86 -9.19 -3.90 7.81
N LEU A 87 -8.80 -5.14 7.60
CA LEU A 87 -7.46 -5.64 7.87
C LEU A 87 -6.80 -5.91 6.53
N GLU A 88 -5.67 -5.28 6.29
CA GLU A 88 -4.99 -5.33 4.99
C GLU A 88 -4.65 -6.76 4.58
N GLY A 89 -5.13 -7.17 3.41
CA GLY A 89 -4.91 -8.50 2.86
C GLY A 89 -5.82 -9.60 3.43
N TYR A 90 -6.84 -9.24 4.19
CA TYR A 90 -7.81 -10.17 4.78
C TYR A 90 -9.24 -9.74 4.46
N GLY A 91 -10.15 -10.71 4.41
CA GLY A 91 -11.55 -10.50 4.03
C GLY A 91 -12.47 -10.25 5.20
N GLN A 92 -13.76 -10.41 4.91
CA GLN A 92 -14.86 -10.23 5.83
C GLN A 92 -15.80 -11.44 5.72
N ALA A 93 -16.23 -12.00 6.82
CA ALA A 93 -17.05 -13.21 6.84
C ALA A 93 -18.30 -13.07 7.76
N ALA A 94 -18.89 -11.89 7.76
CA ALA A 94 -20.15 -11.66 8.49
C ALA A 94 -21.36 -12.13 7.66
N PRO A 95 -22.46 -12.60 8.28
CA PRO A 95 -23.74 -12.77 7.60
C PRO A 95 -24.25 -11.46 6.99
N LEU A 96 -25.00 -11.53 5.90
CA LEU A 96 -25.62 -10.33 5.29
C LEU A 96 -26.43 -9.53 6.31
N GLY A 97 -26.22 -8.22 6.33
CA GLY A 97 -26.87 -7.31 7.28
C GLY A 97 -26.25 -7.25 8.68
N ALA A 98 -25.37 -8.17 9.05
CA ALA A 98 -24.59 -8.08 10.30
C ALA A 98 -23.48 -7.03 10.17
N PRO A 99 -22.92 -6.50 11.28
CA PRO A 99 -21.78 -5.59 11.22
C PRO A 99 -20.61 -6.16 10.41
N ASP A 100 -20.14 -5.44 9.40
CA ASP A 100 -19.12 -5.86 8.46
C ASP A 100 -17.73 -5.69 9.08
N LEU A 101 -17.28 -6.72 9.79
CA LEU A 101 -16.04 -6.74 10.54
C LEU A 101 -14.96 -7.56 9.82
N PRO A 102 -13.69 -7.11 9.83
CA PRO A 102 -12.60 -7.87 9.23
C PRO A 102 -12.39 -9.20 9.98
N ILE A 103 -11.97 -10.21 9.20
CA ILE A 103 -11.61 -11.52 9.71
C ILE A 103 -10.16 -11.84 9.35
N PHE A 104 -9.43 -12.40 10.30
CA PHE A 104 -8.10 -12.95 10.07
C PHE A 104 -8.22 -14.47 9.98
N THR A 105 -7.73 -15.06 8.88
CA THR A 105 -7.73 -16.51 8.68
C THR A 105 -6.32 -17.04 8.54
N THR A 106 -6.04 -18.15 9.22
CA THR A 106 -4.82 -18.96 9.07
C THR A 106 -5.21 -20.44 9.05
N GLN A 107 -4.24 -21.33 8.78
CA GLN A 107 -4.51 -22.75 8.63
C GLN A 107 -3.50 -23.60 9.40
N VAL A 108 -3.96 -24.76 9.85
CA VAL A 108 -3.11 -25.77 10.47
C VAL A 108 -3.42 -27.14 9.88
N GLU A 109 -2.42 -28.00 9.85
CA GLU A 109 -2.60 -29.39 9.50
C GLU A 109 -2.94 -30.21 10.76
N ILE A 110 -3.96 -31.06 10.68
CA ILE A 110 -4.36 -31.97 11.75
C ILE A 110 -4.41 -33.40 11.21
N PRO A 111 -4.35 -34.44 12.06
CA PRO A 111 -4.45 -35.82 11.59
C PRO A 111 -5.75 -36.08 10.82
N ILE A 112 -5.67 -36.89 9.78
CA ILE A 112 -6.83 -37.29 8.96
C ILE A 112 -7.92 -37.87 9.87
N GLN A 113 -9.19 -37.44 9.65
CA GLN A 113 -10.36 -37.80 10.46
C GLN A 113 -10.35 -37.30 11.92
N ALA A 114 -9.38 -36.51 12.35
CA ALA A 114 -9.40 -35.90 13.67
C ALA A 114 -10.46 -34.81 13.74
N ALA A 115 -11.19 -34.77 14.87
CA ALA A 115 -12.09 -33.66 15.20
C ALA A 115 -11.34 -32.70 16.13
N ALA A 116 -11.18 -31.46 15.67
CA ALA A 116 -10.48 -30.44 16.42
C ALA A 116 -11.44 -29.52 17.20
N ARG A 117 -10.95 -28.99 18.32
CA ARG A 117 -11.68 -27.99 19.12
C ARG A 117 -10.71 -26.97 19.73
N ILE A 118 -11.17 -25.75 19.92
CA ILE A 118 -10.46 -24.75 20.71
C ILE A 118 -10.70 -25.05 22.18
N SER A 119 -9.63 -25.29 22.93
CA SER A 119 -9.70 -25.73 24.34
C SER A 119 -9.34 -24.64 25.35
N LYS A 120 -8.65 -23.60 24.92
CA LYS A 120 -8.15 -22.53 25.79
C LYS A 120 -8.04 -21.25 24.98
N VAL A 121 -8.60 -20.16 25.49
CA VAL A 121 -8.49 -18.85 24.83
C VAL A 121 -8.15 -17.82 25.90
N ASP A 122 -7.03 -17.13 25.70
CA ASP A 122 -6.62 -15.97 26.50
C ASP A 122 -6.47 -14.77 25.58
N VAL A 123 -7.06 -13.64 25.96
CA VAL A 123 -7.12 -12.44 25.10
C VAL A 123 -6.68 -11.19 25.86
N LYS A 124 -5.98 -10.31 25.15
CA LYS A 124 -5.70 -8.93 25.57
C LYS A 124 -6.32 -7.99 24.57
N THR A 125 -7.12 -7.04 25.06
CA THR A 125 -7.90 -6.14 24.23
C THR A 125 -7.66 -4.68 24.56
N LYS A 126 -8.11 -3.79 23.69
CA LYS A 126 -8.22 -2.36 23.86
C LYS A 126 -9.63 -1.94 23.43
N THR A 127 -10.36 -1.29 24.30
CA THR A 127 -11.66 -0.69 23.96
C THR A 127 -11.44 0.73 23.46
N ILE A 128 -12.07 1.09 22.35
CA ILE A 128 -12.08 2.43 21.77
C ILE A 128 -13.50 2.80 21.33
N SER A 129 -13.78 4.09 21.20
CA SER A 129 -14.97 4.60 20.52
C SER A 129 -14.60 5.04 19.10
N LEU A 130 -15.41 4.69 18.10
CA LEU A 130 -15.20 5.15 16.72
C LEU A 130 -15.26 6.67 16.60
N VAL A 131 -16.12 7.30 17.41
CA VAL A 131 -16.31 8.74 17.42
C VAL A 131 -15.04 9.49 17.85
N ASP A 132 -14.24 8.91 18.76
CA ASP A 132 -12.95 9.49 19.19
C ASP A 132 -11.91 9.61 18.05
N TYR A 133 -12.17 8.96 16.93
CA TYR A 133 -11.33 8.96 15.71
C TYR A 133 -12.02 9.69 14.55
N GLY A 134 -13.08 10.47 14.82
CA GLY A 134 -13.84 11.18 13.78
C GLY A 134 -14.64 10.27 12.86
N LEU A 135 -14.96 9.06 13.29
CA LEU A 135 -15.65 8.05 12.48
C LEU A 135 -17.10 7.87 12.96
N PRO A 136 -18.06 7.59 12.06
CA PRO A 136 -19.43 7.25 12.44
C PRO A 136 -19.49 6.11 13.47
N ALA A 137 -20.33 6.22 14.48
CA ALA A 137 -20.48 5.19 15.51
C ALA A 137 -21.03 3.86 14.97
N THR A 138 -21.72 3.88 13.83
CA THR A 138 -22.39 2.71 13.24
C THR A 138 -21.50 2.04 12.21
N ILE A 139 -21.15 0.77 12.43
CA ILE A 139 -20.45 -0.05 11.43
C ILE A 139 -21.41 -0.34 10.26
N MET A 140 -20.89 -0.31 9.03
CA MET A 140 -21.65 -0.67 7.85
C MET A 140 -22.16 -2.12 7.94
N PRO A 141 -23.44 -2.38 7.64
CA PRO A 141 -23.92 -3.75 7.55
C PRO A 141 -23.29 -4.44 6.33
N ARG A 142 -22.95 -5.74 6.48
CA ARG A 142 -22.42 -6.57 5.41
C ARG A 142 -23.34 -6.52 4.20
N GLN A 143 -22.80 -6.11 3.06
CA GLN A 143 -23.48 -6.06 1.78
C GLN A 143 -23.22 -7.32 0.98
N MET A 144 -24.09 -7.61 0.02
CA MET A 144 -23.88 -8.65 -0.97
C MET A 144 -22.75 -8.21 -1.92
N GLU A 145 -21.84 -9.11 -2.24
CA GLU A 145 -20.77 -8.82 -3.19
C GLU A 145 -21.35 -8.44 -4.57
N ALA A 146 -20.77 -7.40 -5.15
CA ALA A 146 -21.16 -6.94 -6.47
C ALA A 146 -20.54 -7.82 -7.55
N SER A 147 -21.39 -8.38 -8.42
CA SER A 147 -20.94 -9.11 -9.62
C SER A 147 -20.40 -8.14 -10.66
N LYS A 148 -19.38 -8.55 -11.40
CA LYS A 148 -18.84 -7.84 -12.58
C LYS A 148 -19.78 -7.86 -13.79
N SER A 149 -20.87 -8.64 -13.75
CA SER A 149 -21.93 -8.66 -14.77
C SER A 149 -23.25 -8.92 -14.10
N GLY A 150 -24.18 -8.01 -14.25
CA GLY A 150 -25.50 -8.13 -13.63
C GLY A 150 -25.93 -6.84 -12.94
N PRO A 151 -27.16 -6.80 -12.40
CA PRO A 151 -27.63 -5.64 -11.68
C PRO A 151 -26.88 -5.48 -10.36
N THR A 152 -26.63 -4.23 -9.96
CA THR A 152 -26.13 -3.92 -8.62
C THR A 152 -27.04 -4.55 -7.58
N PRO A 153 -26.48 -5.30 -6.60
CA PRO A 153 -27.28 -5.89 -5.53
C PRO A 153 -28.06 -4.82 -4.77
N PRO A 154 -29.29 -5.11 -4.33
CA PRO A 154 -30.03 -4.17 -3.50
C PRO A 154 -29.33 -4.01 -2.16
N TRP A 155 -29.40 -2.78 -1.59
CA TRP A 155 -28.87 -2.52 -0.27
C TRP A 155 -29.43 -3.49 0.76
N GLN A 156 -28.54 -4.13 1.51
CA GLN A 156 -28.89 -5.02 2.61
C GLN A 156 -29.02 -4.20 3.89
N PRO A 157 -30.21 -4.09 4.49
CA PRO A 157 -30.39 -3.34 5.72
C PRO A 157 -29.69 -4.02 6.90
N ALA A 158 -29.38 -3.23 7.92
CA ALA A 158 -28.83 -3.73 9.17
C ALA A 158 -29.76 -4.78 9.82
N ASP A 159 -29.20 -5.87 10.31
CA ASP A 159 -29.94 -6.87 11.09
C ASP A 159 -30.35 -6.27 12.44
N GLU A 160 -31.63 -5.96 12.59
CA GLU A 160 -32.19 -5.36 13.79
C GLU A 160 -31.89 -6.19 15.04
N MET A 161 -31.86 -7.51 14.95
CA MET A 161 -31.54 -8.39 16.06
C MET A 161 -30.12 -8.22 16.58
N ILE A 162 -29.17 -7.78 15.73
CA ILE A 162 -27.81 -7.52 16.13
C ILE A 162 -27.64 -6.06 16.55
N TYR A 163 -28.07 -5.11 15.70
CA TYR A 163 -27.84 -3.67 15.94
C TYR A 163 -28.65 -3.08 17.08
N GLN A 164 -29.80 -3.66 17.42
CA GLN A 164 -30.65 -3.19 18.55
C GLN A 164 -30.30 -3.85 19.89
N GLN A 165 -29.42 -4.84 19.91
CA GLN A 165 -29.00 -5.51 21.14
C GLN A 165 -27.79 -4.81 21.77
N ASN A 166 -27.82 -4.66 23.11
CA ASN A 166 -26.67 -4.21 23.89
C ASN A 166 -25.70 -5.38 24.18
N GLN A 167 -25.36 -6.15 23.16
CA GLN A 167 -24.42 -7.26 23.24
C GLN A 167 -23.30 -7.05 22.22
N ILE A 168 -22.10 -7.42 22.63
CA ILE A 168 -20.93 -7.33 21.75
C ILE A 168 -21.00 -8.38 20.63
N TYR A 169 -20.75 -7.97 19.41
CA TYR A 169 -20.76 -8.80 18.21
C TYR A 169 -19.35 -8.82 17.56
N PRO A 170 -18.88 -9.97 17.06
CA PRO A 170 -19.42 -11.32 17.27
C PRO A 170 -19.17 -11.83 18.71
N PRO A 171 -19.86 -12.89 19.16
CA PRO A 171 -19.75 -13.38 20.54
C PRO A 171 -18.39 -14.04 20.85
N SER A 172 -17.67 -14.53 19.83
CA SER A 172 -16.42 -15.26 19.98
C SER A 172 -15.28 -14.59 19.23
N TYR A 173 -14.05 -14.66 19.76
CA TYR A 173 -12.83 -14.21 19.08
C TYR A 173 -12.28 -15.20 18.07
N ALA A 174 -12.57 -16.49 18.25
CA ALA A 174 -12.01 -17.55 17.43
C ALA A 174 -13.10 -18.55 17.03
N HIS A 175 -13.02 -19.02 15.81
CA HIS A 175 -13.91 -20.00 15.21
C HIS A 175 -13.10 -20.99 14.37
N LEU A 176 -13.55 -22.25 14.33
CA LEU A 176 -13.01 -23.29 13.45
C LEU A 176 -14.05 -23.56 12.38
N PRO A 177 -13.88 -23.13 11.14
CA PRO A 177 -14.69 -23.53 10.01
C PRO A 177 -14.54 -25.02 9.70
N ASP A 178 -15.32 -25.52 8.75
CA ASP A 178 -15.19 -26.90 8.25
C ASP A 178 -13.78 -27.11 7.70
N SER A 179 -13.16 -28.20 8.10
CA SER A 179 -11.89 -28.66 7.57
C SER A 179 -12.07 -29.26 6.18
N PHE A 180 -11.03 -29.24 5.38
CA PHE A 180 -11.01 -29.86 4.05
C PHE A 180 -9.77 -30.75 3.90
N GLN A 181 -9.81 -31.63 2.92
CA GLN A 181 -8.72 -32.55 2.66
C GLN A 181 -8.09 -32.26 1.29
N VAL A 182 -6.77 -32.25 1.26
CA VAL A 182 -5.99 -32.17 0.04
C VAL A 182 -5.07 -33.38 0.02
N ARG A 183 -5.38 -34.41 -0.73
CA ARG A 183 -4.66 -35.69 -0.74
C ARG A 183 -4.55 -36.30 0.65
N ASP A 184 -3.31 -36.39 1.16
CA ASP A 184 -3.01 -36.93 2.49
C ASP A 184 -3.02 -35.86 3.60
N HIS A 185 -3.29 -34.62 3.26
CA HIS A 185 -3.27 -33.50 4.21
C HIS A 185 -4.69 -33.14 4.63
N HIS A 186 -4.92 -33.03 5.92
CA HIS A 186 -6.19 -32.57 6.50
C HIS A 186 -6.02 -31.17 7.07
N ILE A 187 -6.57 -30.19 6.39
CA ILE A 187 -6.36 -28.76 6.65
C ILE A 187 -7.54 -28.21 7.46
N LEU A 188 -7.23 -27.58 8.58
CA LEU A 188 -8.19 -26.92 9.45
C LEU A 188 -7.99 -25.40 9.37
N PRO A 189 -8.93 -24.65 8.79
CA PRO A 189 -8.92 -23.19 8.87
C PRO A 189 -9.20 -22.72 10.30
N ILE A 190 -8.58 -21.62 10.68
CA ILE A 190 -8.80 -20.93 11.96
C ILE A 190 -9.17 -19.49 11.64
N GLN A 191 -10.34 -19.08 12.05
CA GLN A 191 -10.83 -17.72 11.87
C GLN A 191 -10.76 -16.97 13.20
N ILE A 192 -10.10 -15.82 13.20
CA ILE A 192 -9.97 -14.91 14.33
C ILE A 192 -10.68 -13.60 14.00
N GLN A 193 -11.44 -13.09 14.96
CA GLN A 193 -12.11 -11.80 14.92
C GLN A 193 -11.20 -10.76 15.59
N PRO A 194 -10.45 -9.95 14.84
CA PRO A 194 -9.55 -8.96 15.42
C PRO A 194 -10.31 -7.79 16.07
N VAL A 195 -11.58 -7.67 15.75
CA VAL A 195 -12.48 -6.63 16.25
C VAL A 195 -13.80 -7.23 16.68
N ARG A 196 -14.33 -6.73 17.80
CA ARG A 196 -15.71 -6.94 18.23
C ARG A 196 -16.38 -5.60 18.45
N TYR A 197 -17.62 -5.49 18.09
CA TYR A 197 -18.40 -4.25 18.07
C TYR A 197 -19.58 -4.29 19.00
N GLN A 198 -19.80 -3.21 19.74
CA GLN A 198 -21.00 -3.02 20.57
C GLN A 198 -21.91 -1.99 19.93
N PRO A 199 -22.98 -2.40 19.23
CA PRO A 199 -23.78 -1.50 18.38
C PRO A 199 -24.42 -0.33 19.10
N GLN A 200 -24.92 -0.53 20.32
CA GLN A 200 -25.62 0.48 21.08
C GLN A 200 -24.73 1.64 21.58
N SER A 201 -23.44 1.41 21.75
CA SER A 201 -22.50 2.39 22.26
C SER A 201 -21.49 2.86 21.22
N GLY A 202 -21.47 2.27 20.03
CA GLY A 202 -20.47 2.56 19.02
C GLY A 202 -19.04 2.16 19.40
N GLN A 203 -18.89 1.33 20.45
CA GLN A 203 -17.56 0.93 20.94
C GLN A 203 -17.03 -0.28 20.19
N LEU A 204 -15.72 -0.25 19.94
CA LEU A 204 -14.94 -1.38 19.43
C LEU A 204 -14.07 -1.98 20.52
N GLU A 205 -14.03 -3.28 20.55
CA GLU A 205 -13.05 -4.04 21.31
C GLU A 205 -11.99 -4.59 20.35
N LEU A 206 -10.86 -3.92 20.25
CA LEU A 206 -9.75 -4.31 19.40
C LEU A 206 -8.92 -5.38 20.09
N LEU A 207 -8.66 -6.46 19.40
CA LEU A 207 -7.81 -7.54 19.87
C LEU A 207 -6.33 -7.15 19.72
N LYS A 208 -5.60 -7.03 20.87
CA LYS A 208 -4.15 -6.81 20.86
C LYS A 208 -3.39 -8.12 20.68
N GLU A 209 -3.83 -9.13 21.41
CA GLU A 209 -3.18 -10.44 21.42
C GLU A 209 -4.21 -11.50 21.78
N ILE A 210 -4.14 -12.62 21.11
CA ILE A 210 -4.88 -13.83 21.45
C ILE A 210 -3.91 -15.00 21.53
N THR A 211 -4.02 -15.78 22.61
CA THR A 211 -3.35 -17.08 22.73
C THR A 211 -4.41 -18.15 22.90
N PHE A 212 -4.37 -19.17 22.08
CA PHE A 212 -5.34 -20.25 22.13
C PHE A 212 -4.69 -21.60 21.84
N THR A 213 -5.34 -22.67 22.33
CA THR A 213 -4.89 -24.05 22.12
C THR A 213 -5.94 -24.78 21.30
N ILE A 214 -5.54 -25.33 20.17
CA ILE A 214 -6.33 -26.31 19.41
C ILE A 214 -5.95 -27.70 19.92
N THR A 215 -6.92 -28.50 20.19
CA THR A 215 -6.75 -29.92 20.58
C THR A 215 -7.58 -30.80 19.68
N TRP A 216 -7.04 -31.97 19.39
CA TRP A 216 -7.74 -33.01 18.63
C TRP A 216 -7.60 -34.38 19.34
N ASP A 217 -8.53 -35.26 19.08
CA ASP A 217 -8.49 -36.58 19.69
C ASP A 217 -7.43 -37.46 19.01
N SER A 218 -6.61 -38.16 19.79
CA SER A 218 -5.67 -39.12 19.23
C SER A 218 -6.46 -40.29 18.61
N LEU A 219 -6.16 -40.62 17.37
CA LEU A 219 -6.78 -41.75 16.70
C LEU A 219 -6.36 -43.06 17.40
N THR A 220 -7.32 -43.79 17.93
CA THR A 220 -7.08 -45.05 18.68
C THR A 220 -6.92 -46.30 17.79
N GLN A 221 -6.87 -46.11 16.44
CA GLN A 221 -6.65 -47.25 15.53
C GLN A 221 -5.56 -46.94 14.49
N PRO A 222 -4.36 -47.52 14.61
CA PRO A 222 -3.32 -47.43 13.56
C PRO A 222 -3.53 -48.42 12.39
N ASP A 223 -4.61 -49.17 12.28
CA ASP A 223 -4.72 -50.33 11.44
C ASP A 223 -5.52 -50.19 10.13
N LEU A 224 -5.77 -49.03 9.65
CA LEU A 224 -6.04 -48.90 8.22
C LEU A 224 -4.74 -48.40 7.58
N PHE A 225 -4.09 -49.25 6.81
CA PHE A 225 -3.09 -48.90 5.81
C PHE A 225 -3.76 -47.86 4.86
N VAL A 226 -3.81 -46.60 5.26
CA VAL A 226 -4.06 -45.50 4.33
C VAL A 226 -2.82 -45.51 3.45
N GLN A 227 -2.96 -46.06 2.24
CA GLN A 227 -1.91 -46.03 1.24
C GLN A 227 -1.60 -44.53 1.02
N THR A 228 -0.40 -44.08 1.38
CA THR A 228 -0.04 -42.68 1.25
C THR A 228 -0.21 -42.24 -0.20
N ARG A 229 -0.94 -41.17 -0.40
CA ARG A 229 -1.23 -40.55 -1.70
C ARG A 229 -0.32 -39.37 -1.98
N GLY A 230 0.82 -39.30 -1.26
CA GLY A 230 1.76 -38.24 -1.25
C GLY A 230 2.17 -37.79 -2.66
N SER A 231 2.31 -36.49 -2.81
CA SER A 231 2.86 -35.83 -3.98
C SER A 231 3.74 -34.70 -3.52
N ALA A 232 5.01 -34.69 -3.94
CA ALA A 232 5.92 -33.64 -3.55
C ALA A 232 5.38 -32.22 -3.87
N VAL A 233 4.62 -32.09 -4.94
CA VAL A 233 3.99 -30.82 -5.32
C VAL A 233 2.96 -30.39 -4.27
N PHE A 234 2.09 -31.31 -3.84
CA PHE A 234 1.08 -31.03 -2.81
C PHE A 234 1.68 -30.90 -1.42
N ASP A 235 2.70 -31.73 -1.09
CA ASP A 235 3.41 -31.64 0.19
C ASP A 235 4.04 -30.24 0.36
N ASP A 236 4.73 -29.74 -0.68
CA ASP A 236 5.33 -28.42 -0.67
C ASP A 236 4.26 -27.33 -0.58
N MET A 237 3.21 -27.42 -1.40
CA MET A 237 2.12 -26.46 -1.42
C MET A 237 1.40 -26.36 -0.07
N VAL A 238 1.11 -27.49 0.57
CA VAL A 238 0.49 -27.52 1.91
C VAL A 238 1.44 -27.00 2.99
N SER A 239 2.73 -27.34 2.89
CA SER A 239 3.73 -26.90 3.88
C SER A 239 3.82 -25.37 3.98
N GLU A 240 3.53 -24.66 2.92
CA GLU A 240 3.51 -23.19 2.85
C GLU A 240 2.18 -22.60 3.36
N MET A 241 1.09 -23.38 3.30
CA MET A 241 -0.24 -22.94 3.69
C MET A 241 -0.49 -23.05 5.19
N VAL A 242 0.22 -23.94 5.91
CA VAL A 242 -0.08 -24.26 7.30
C VAL A 242 0.98 -23.77 8.27
N LEU A 243 0.58 -23.40 9.48
CA LEU A 243 1.49 -22.92 10.54
C LEU A 243 2.38 -24.02 11.14
N ASN A 244 2.05 -25.29 10.94
CA ASN A 244 2.72 -26.46 11.52
C ASN A 244 3.10 -27.50 10.46
N PRO A 245 3.88 -27.12 9.44
CA PRO A 245 4.23 -28.04 8.36
C PRO A 245 4.97 -29.27 8.91
N ASN A 246 4.66 -30.43 8.35
CA ASN A 246 5.35 -31.65 8.66
C ASN A 246 6.75 -31.65 8.03
N THR A 247 7.77 -31.23 8.77
CA THR A 247 9.15 -31.07 8.29
C THR A 247 9.86 -32.37 7.92
N ALA A 248 9.23 -33.53 8.16
CA ALA A 248 9.84 -34.85 7.84
C ALA A 248 9.83 -35.18 6.33
N ALA A 249 9.19 -34.37 5.47
CA ALA A 249 9.04 -34.62 4.05
C ALA A 249 10.01 -33.82 3.14
N SER A 250 10.89 -32.98 3.69
CA SER A 250 11.67 -31.99 2.89
C SER A 250 13.05 -32.51 2.41
N ASP A 251 13.18 -33.76 2.02
CA ASP A 251 14.31 -34.13 1.16
C ASP A 251 13.92 -33.80 -0.29
N THR A 252 14.74 -32.96 -0.93
CA THR A 252 14.64 -32.49 -2.32
C THR A 252 14.19 -33.60 -3.28
N LYS A 253 12.87 -33.84 -3.35
CA LYS A 253 12.29 -34.78 -4.30
C LYS A 253 12.32 -34.11 -5.67
N ARG A 254 13.07 -34.70 -6.58
CA ARG A 254 13.09 -34.30 -7.99
C ARG A 254 11.69 -34.51 -8.59
N LEU A 255 11.41 -33.83 -9.73
CA LEU A 255 10.21 -34.09 -10.53
C LEU A 255 10.08 -35.54 -11.01
N GLU A 256 11.18 -36.30 -10.95
CA GLU A 256 11.20 -37.72 -11.25
C GLU A 256 10.20 -38.51 -10.39
N GLY A 257 9.22 -39.15 -11.11
CA GLY A 257 8.14 -39.85 -10.45
C GLY A 257 6.85 -39.08 -10.22
N ILE A 258 6.78 -37.81 -10.62
CA ILE A 258 5.52 -37.04 -10.62
C ILE A 258 4.72 -37.48 -11.84
N ARG A 259 3.55 -38.10 -11.60
CA ARG A 259 2.72 -38.65 -12.66
C ARG A 259 1.83 -37.58 -13.29
N TYR A 260 1.85 -37.57 -14.62
CA TYR A 260 1.07 -36.68 -15.48
C TYR A 260 0.08 -37.54 -16.31
N LEU A 261 -1.24 -37.41 -16.04
CA LEU A 261 -2.29 -38.15 -16.73
C LEU A 261 -2.91 -37.26 -17.81
N ILE A 262 -2.91 -37.75 -19.05
CA ILE A 262 -3.57 -37.11 -20.19
C ILE A 262 -4.76 -37.95 -20.63
N ILE A 263 -5.92 -37.32 -20.74
CA ILE A 263 -7.16 -37.96 -21.25
C ILE A 263 -7.56 -37.29 -22.55
N THR A 264 -7.74 -38.08 -23.60
CA THR A 264 -7.94 -37.61 -24.96
C THR A 264 -8.78 -38.57 -25.79
N PRO A 265 -9.53 -38.13 -26.84
CA PRO A 265 -10.07 -39.06 -27.81
C PRO A 265 -8.93 -39.69 -28.64
N ALA A 266 -9.10 -40.95 -29.08
CA ALA A 266 -8.10 -41.65 -29.87
C ALA A 266 -7.74 -40.91 -31.18
N SER A 267 -8.65 -40.11 -31.72
CA SER A 267 -8.41 -39.31 -32.93
C SER A 267 -7.38 -38.19 -32.74
N LEU A 268 -7.22 -37.71 -31.52
CA LEU A 268 -6.28 -36.62 -31.18
C LEU A 268 -4.97 -37.15 -30.56
N ALA A 269 -4.96 -38.35 -30.00
CA ALA A 269 -3.83 -38.95 -29.31
C ALA A 269 -2.50 -38.94 -30.10
N PRO A 270 -2.47 -39.22 -31.45
CA PRO A 270 -1.21 -39.20 -32.20
C PRO A 270 -0.50 -37.82 -32.22
N SER A 271 -1.22 -36.70 -32.14
CA SER A 271 -0.65 -35.39 -32.13
C SER A 271 0.08 -35.06 -30.82
N LEU A 272 -0.18 -35.79 -29.73
CA LEU A 272 0.41 -35.52 -28.41
C LEU A 272 1.85 -36.00 -28.26
N ALA A 273 2.40 -36.83 -29.19
CA ALA A 273 3.72 -37.40 -29.03
C ALA A 273 4.83 -36.34 -28.72
N PRO A 274 4.94 -35.20 -29.45
CA PRO A 274 5.97 -34.19 -29.12
C PRO A 274 5.79 -33.56 -27.76
N PHE A 275 4.56 -33.43 -27.27
CA PHE A 275 4.27 -32.90 -25.94
C PHE A 275 4.57 -33.94 -24.85
N VAL A 276 4.29 -35.21 -25.09
CA VAL A 276 4.68 -36.28 -24.17
C VAL A 276 6.20 -36.33 -24.04
N ASP A 277 6.93 -36.34 -25.16
CA ASP A 277 8.41 -36.32 -25.16
C ASP A 277 8.95 -35.10 -24.38
N LEU A 278 8.31 -33.92 -24.51
CA LEU A 278 8.66 -32.74 -23.76
C LEU A 278 8.46 -32.92 -22.25
N LYS A 279 7.30 -33.47 -21.85
CA LYS A 279 7.00 -33.65 -20.42
C LYS A 279 7.87 -34.72 -19.78
N GLU A 280 8.19 -35.80 -20.51
CA GLU A 280 9.13 -36.84 -20.05
C GLU A 280 10.55 -36.23 -19.91
N ALA A 281 10.97 -35.35 -20.84
CA ALA A 281 12.24 -34.66 -20.73
C ALA A 281 12.28 -33.67 -19.54
N GLU A 282 11.14 -33.12 -19.14
CA GLU A 282 10.98 -32.30 -17.92
C GLU A 282 10.96 -33.16 -16.63
N GLY A 283 10.95 -34.49 -16.73
CA GLY A 283 11.02 -35.45 -15.62
C GLY A 283 9.66 -35.98 -15.15
N TYR A 284 8.59 -35.76 -15.89
CA TYR A 284 7.26 -36.31 -15.57
C TYR A 284 7.13 -37.75 -16.06
N ASP A 285 6.39 -38.60 -15.33
CA ASP A 285 5.94 -39.92 -15.75
C ASP A 285 4.59 -39.76 -16.43
N VAL A 286 4.56 -39.76 -17.78
CA VAL A 286 3.37 -39.43 -18.55
C VAL A 286 2.57 -40.68 -18.93
N THR A 287 1.25 -40.61 -18.70
CA THR A 287 0.32 -41.64 -19.15
C THR A 287 -0.76 -40.99 -20.01
N VAL A 288 -0.95 -41.49 -21.24
CA VAL A 288 -1.99 -41.06 -22.16
C VAL A 288 -3.07 -42.12 -22.24
N GLU A 289 -4.30 -41.74 -21.90
CA GLU A 289 -5.47 -42.65 -21.97
C GLU A 289 -6.51 -42.08 -22.94
N THR A 290 -7.13 -43.03 -23.69
CA THR A 290 -8.11 -42.63 -24.69
C THR A 290 -9.54 -42.89 -24.21
N LEU A 291 -10.45 -42.01 -24.63
CA LEU A 291 -11.89 -42.12 -24.29
C LEU A 291 -12.52 -43.44 -24.78
N GLU A 292 -11.98 -44.00 -25.86
CA GLU A 292 -12.39 -45.33 -26.39
C GLU A 292 -12.02 -46.45 -25.42
N THR A 293 -10.98 -46.30 -24.62
CA THR A 293 -10.55 -47.27 -23.62
C THR A 293 -11.32 -47.11 -22.30
N ILE A 294 -11.49 -45.85 -21.82
CA ILE A 294 -12.01 -45.59 -20.47
C ILE A 294 -13.49 -45.22 -20.45
N GLY A 295 -14.08 -44.92 -21.61
CA GLY A 295 -15.45 -44.40 -21.76
C GLY A 295 -15.44 -42.87 -21.93
N SER A 296 -16.46 -42.37 -22.67
CA SER A 296 -16.57 -40.96 -23.10
C SER A 296 -17.55 -40.13 -22.28
N THR A 297 -18.16 -40.67 -21.22
CA THR A 297 -19.01 -39.90 -20.32
C THR A 297 -18.18 -39.32 -19.18
N ASN A 298 -18.62 -38.19 -18.66
CA ASN A 298 -17.94 -37.57 -17.50
C ASN A 298 -17.81 -38.55 -16.32
N THR A 299 -18.84 -39.35 -16.04
CA THR A 299 -18.81 -40.37 -14.98
C THR A 299 -17.80 -41.47 -15.28
N ALA A 300 -17.69 -41.97 -16.53
CA ALA A 300 -16.71 -43.00 -16.88
C ALA A 300 -15.27 -42.50 -16.77
N ILE A 301 -15.02 -41.27 -17.26
CA ILE A 301 -13.72 -40.58 -17.16
C ILE A 301 -13.37 -40.43 -15.69
N LYS A 302 -14.27 -39.90 -14.87
CA LYS A 302 -14.08 -39.73 -13.42
C LYS A 302 -13.75 -41.03 -12.74
N THR A 303 -14.50 -42.09 -13.02
CA THR A 303 -14.26 -43.45 -12.47
C THR A 303 -12.84 -43.94 -12.78
N TYR A 304 -12.35 -43.68 -14.01
CA TYR A 304 -10.99 -44.05 -14.37
C TYR A 304 -9.95 -43.23 -13.61
N ILE A 305 -10.15 -41.93 -13.48
CA ILE A 305 -9.25 -41.04 -12.71
C ILE A 305 -9.20 -41.47 -11.23
N GLU A 306 -10.36 -41.78 -10.63
CA GLU A 306 -10.45 -42.30 -9.26
C GLU A 306 -9.72 -43.64 -9.14
N TYR A 307 -9.88 -44.54 -10.15
CA TYR A 307 -9.13 -45.78 -10.17
C TYR A 307 -7.61 -45.54 -10.23
N ALA A 308 -7.15 -44.65 -11.09
CA ALA A 308 -5.73 -44.26 -11.18
C ALA A 308 -5.21 -43.70 -9.86
N TYR A 309 -5.97 -42.79 -9.27
CA TYR A 309 -5.63 -42.14 -8.00
C TYR A 309 -5.56 -43.16 -6.86
N HIS A 310 -6.49 -44.09 -6.79
CA HIS A 310 -6.57 -45.03 -5.66
C HIS A 310 -5.73 -46.28 -5.82
N ASN A 311 -5.36 -46.70 -7.03
CA ASN A 311 -4.74 -47.98 -7.27
C ASN A 311 -3.35 -47.93 -7.90
N TRP A 312 -2.95 -46.83 -8.51
CA TRP A 312 -1.58 -46.71 -9.01
C TRP A 312 -0.57 -46.58 -7.89
N ALA A 313 0.64 -47.11 -8.09
CA ALA A 313 1.73 -47.01 -7.10
C ALA A 313 2.12 -45.54 -6.83
N VAL A 314 2.10 -44.73 -7.88
CA VAL A 314 2.23 -43.26 -7.82
C VAL A 314 0.97 -42.67 -8.43
N PRO A 315 0.08 -42.07 -7.63
CA PRO A 315 -1.12 -41.42 -8.12
C PRO A 315 -0.81 -40.23 -9.04
N PRO A 316 -1.67 -39.86 -10.01
CA PRO A 316 -1.46 -38.70 -10.84
C PRO A 316 -1.47 -37.41 -9.98
N THR A 317 -0.55 -36.51 -10.30
CA THR A 317 -0.51 -35.15 -9.71
C THR A 317 -1.15 -34.16 -10.66
N TYR A 318 -0.83 -34.24 -11.95
CA TYR A 318 -1.40 -33.43 -13.00
C TYR A 318 -2.39 -34.19 -13.85
N LEU A 319 -3.47 -33.53 -14.22
CA LEU A 319 -4.50 -34.01 -15.13
C LEU A 319 -4.66 -33.04 -16.29
N LEU A 320 -4.44 -33.49 -17.52
CA LEU A 320 -4.69 -32.71 -18.72
C LEU A 320 -5.85 -33.35 -19.52
N LEU A 321 -6.91 -32.59 -19.69
CA LEU A 321 -8.04 -32.94 -20.53
C LEU A 321 -7.81 -32.39 -21.94
N VAL A 322 -7.65 -33.24 -22.92
CA VAL A 322 -7.39 -32.85 -24.31
C VAL A 322 -8.63 -33.08 -25.16
N GLY A 323 -9.19 -32.00 -25.63
CA GLY A 323 -10.40 -31.89 -26.39
C GLY A 323 -11.41 -30.92 -25.75
N ASP A 324 -12.20 -30.26 -26.57
CA ASP A 324 -13.31 -29.44 -26.15
C ASP A 324 -14.45 -30.30 -25.53
N THR A 325 -15.47 -29.67 -24.95
CA THR A 325 -16.58 -30.31 -24.21
C THR A 325 -17.36 -31.33 -25.06
N ASN A 326 -17.32 -31.25 -26.40
CA ASN A 326 -17.87 -32.23 -27.32
C ASN A 326 -17.09 -33.56 -27.33
N TYR A 327 -15.84 -33.59 -26.92
CA TYR A 327 -15.00 -34.77 -26.74
C TYR A 327 -14.91 -35.21 -25.28
N VAL A 328 -14.47 -34.30 -24.42
CA VAL A 328 -14.31 -34.52 -22.98
C VAL A 328 -15.37 -33.68 -22.27
N PRO A 329 -16.54 -34.25 -21.96
CA PRO A 329 -17.64 -33.51 -21.37
C PRO A 329 -17.27 -32.98 -19.97
N SER A 330 -17.59 -31.72 -19.67
CA SER A 330 -17.43 -31.13 -18.34
C SER A 330 -18.62 -31.51 -17.44
N TRP A 331 -18.50 -31.14 -16.16
CA TRP A 331 -19.59 -31.25 -15.19
C TRP A 331 -20.37 -29.94 -15.13
N PRO A 332 -21.67 -29.97 -14.71
CA PRO A 332 -22.37 -28.72 -14.39
C PRO A 332 -21.87 -28.13 -13.08
N THR A 333 -21.73 -26.78 -13.03
CA THR A 333 -21.49 -26.07 -11.78
C THR A 333 -22.67 -26.21 -10.82
N SER A 334 -22.44 -26.02 -9.52
CA SER A 334 -23.51 -25.83 -8.55
C SER A 334 -24.23 -24.51 -8.82
N GLN A 335 -25.41 -24.29 -8.24
CA GLN A 335 -26.13 -23.05 -8.42
C GLN A 335 -25.32 -21.87 -7.87
N THR A 336 -25.36 -20.74 -8.58
CA THR A 336 -24.67 -19.52 -8.12
C THR A 336 -25.29 -19.02 -6.79
N PRO A 337 -24.48 -18.48 -5.86
CA PRO A 337 -24.97 -17.94 -4.60
C PRO A 337 -26.01 -16.81 -4.74
N VAL A 338 -26.08 -16.18 -5.91
CA VAL A 338 -26.89 -14.97 -6.18
C VAL A 338 -28.05 -15.23 -7.15
N CYS A 339 -28.36 -16.47 -7.43
CA CYS A 339 -29.41 -16.78 -8.41
C CYS A 339 -30.80 -16.44 -7.86
N THR A 340 -31.30 -15.24 -8.19
CA THR A 340 -32.64 -14.75 -7.78
C THR A 340 -33.76 -15.12 -8.77
N THR A 341 -33.38 -15.69 -9.93
CA THR A 341 -34.35 -16.08 -10.99
C THR A 341 -34.23 -17.58 -11.31
N SER A 342 -35.34 -18.26 -11.37
CA SER A 342 -35.39 -19.66 -11.79
C SER A 342 -35.83 -19.77 -13.27
N PRO A 343 -35.19 -20.62 -14.11
CA PRO A 343 -34.08 -21.53 -13.77
C PRO A 343 -32.71 -20.87 -13.84
N CYS A 344 -31.85 -21.17 -12.88
CA CYS A 344 -30.41 -20.89 -12.99
C CYS A 344 -29.84 -21.90 -13.96
N PHE A 345 -29.13 -21.45 -14.97
CA PHE A 345 -28.39 -22.30 -15.88
C PHE A 345 -27.02 -22.59 -15.26
N SER A 346 -26.76 -23.90 -14.99
CA SER A 346 -25.41 -24.30 -14.58
C SER A 346 -24.45 -24.18 -15.76
N LYS A 347 -23.26 -23.65 -15.47
CA LYS A 347 -22.16 -23.56 -16.42
C LYS A 347 -21.31 -24.84 -16.36
N ALA A 348 -20.24 -24.93 -17.15
CA ALA A 348 -19.34 -26.05 -17.15
C ALA A 348 -18.19 -25.87 -16.14
N THR A 349 -17.77 -26.99 -15.54
CA THR A 349 -16.59 -27.07 -14.70
C THR A 349 -15.83 -28.37 -14.93
N ASP A 350 -14.51 -28.32 -14.86
CA ASP A 350 -13.62 -29.48 -14.87
C ASP A 350 -13.17 -29.91 -13.46
N LEU A 351 -13.53 -29.15 -12.43
CA LEU A 351 -13.14 -29.39 -11.05
C LEU A 351 -13.40 -30.83 -10.59
N TYR A 352 -14.57 -31.36 -10.90
CA TYR A 352 -14.97 -32.67 -10.40
C TYR A 352 -14.20 -33.87 -10.99
N TYR A 353 -13.40 -33.62 -12.02
CA TYR A 353 -12.39 -34.60 -12.45
C TYR A 353 -11.21 -34.70 -11.48
N ALA A 354 -10.95 -33.63 -10.75
CA ALA A 354 -9.79 -33.45 -9.87
C ALA A 354 -10.08 -33.69 -8.38
N THR A 355 -11.35 -33.75 -7.93
CA THR A 355 -11.72 -33.94 -6.51
C THR A 355 -11.88 -35.43 -6.21
N MET A 356 -11.07 -36.00 -5.32
CA MET A 356 -11.10 -37.43 -4.95
C MET A 356 -11.68 -37.67 -3.56
N THR A 357 -11.84 -36.60 -2.78
CA THR A 357 -12.46 -36.58 -1.47
C THR A 357 -13.91 -36.10 -1.55
N ALA A 358 -14.63 -36.11 -0.44
CA ALA A 358 -16.04 -35.70 -0.42
C ALA A 358 -16.25 -34.16 -0.44
N ASP A 359 -15.16 -33.38 -0.48
CA ASP A 359 -15.22 -31.95 -0.56
C ASP A 359 -15.08 -31.43 -2.01
N TYR A 360 -14.88 -30.12 -2.19
CA TYR A 360 -14.73 -29.46 -3.49
C TYR A 360 -13.31 -28.94 -3.73
N VAL A 361 -12.34 -29.28 -2.88
CA VAL A 361 -10.93 -28.90 -3.08
C VAL A 361 -10.23 -29.95 -3.93
N PRO A 362 -9.51 -29.59 -4.98
CA PRO A 362 -8.92 -30.58 -5.89
C PRO A 362 -7.72 -31.33 -5.29
N ASP A 363 -7.66 -32.64 -5.54
CA ASP A 363 -6.55 -33.54 -5.22
C ASP A 363 -5.58 -33.73 -6.40
N LEU A 364 -5.94 -33.22 -7.58
CA LEU A 364 -5.11 -33.13 -8.78
C LEU A 364 -5.13 -31.70 -9.32
N LEU A 365 -4.04 -31.31 -9.94
CA LEU A 365 -3.94 -30.05 -10.66
C LEU A 365 -4.41 -30.25 -12.09
N VAL A 366 -5.53 -29.63 -12.48
CA VAL A 366 -6.21 -29.86 -13.74
C VAL A 366 -6.07 -28.69 -14.71
N GLY A 367 -5.90 -29.00 -15.99
CA GLY A 367 -6.00 -28.05 -17.10
C GLY A 367 -6.64 -28.68 -18.32
N ARG A 368 -7.07 -27.86 -19.28
CA ARG A 368 -7.71 -28.31 -20.52
C ARG A 368 -7.06 -27.70 -21.75
N LEU A 369 -6.82 -28.55 -22.79
CA LEU A 369 -6.55 -28.07 -24.15
C LEU A 369 -7.86 -28.17 -24.95
N PRO A 370 -8.58 -27.06 -25.17
CA PRO A 370 -9.96 -27.08 -25.68
C PRO A 370 -9.99 -27.20 -27.22
N ALA A 371 -9.36 -28.23 -27.76
CA ALA A 371 -9.27 -28.43 -29.20
C ALA A 371 -10.49 -29.16 -29.75
N GLN A 372 -11.15 -28.60 -30.74
CA GLN A 372 -12.30 -29.21 -31.44
C GLN A 372 -11.90 -30.12 -32.59
N ASN A 373 -10.63 -30.11 -32.96
CA ASN A 373 -10.06 -30.91 -34.04
C ASN A 373 -8.54 -30.94 -33.95
N GLN A 374 -7.93 -31.82 -34.77
CA GLN A 374 -6.48 -31.98 -34.79
C GLN A 374 -5.73 -30.69 -35.13
N THR A 375 -6.21 -29.87 -36.07
CA THR A 375 -5.53 -28.59 -36.45
C THR A 375 -5.43 -27.63 -35.26
N GLN A 376 -6.47 -27.49 -34.46
CA GLN A 376 -6.46 -26.68 -33.27
C GLN A 376 -5.53 -27.26 -32.20
N LEU A 377 -5.53 -28.58 -32.00
CA LEU A 377 -4.59 -29.23 -31.09
C LEU A 377 -3.15 -29.01 -31.51
N ASP A 378 -2.83 -29.24 -32.79
CA ASP A 378 -1.47 -29.02 -33.34
C ASP A 378 -1.03 -27.57 -33.15
N THR A 379 -1.96 -26.60 -33.27
CA THR A 379 -1.72 -25.18 -32.99
C THR A 379 -1.33 -24.97 -31.52
N ILE A 380 -2.09 -25.49 -30.57
CA ILE A 380 -1.80 -25.36 -29.15
C ILE A 380 -0.46 -26.01 -28.77
N LEU A 381 -0.24 -27.25 -29.27
CA LEU A 381 0.99 -27.99 -29.00
C LEU A 381 2.23 -27.30 -29.59
N SER A 382 2.10 -26.69 -30.76
CA SER A 382 3.17 -25.87 -31.36
C SER A 382 3.56 -24.70 -30.49
N LYS A 383 2.59 -23.99 -29.91
CA LYS A 383 2.84 -22.90 -28.95
C LYS A 383 3.57 -23.42 -27.71
N LEU A 384 3.07 -24.50 -27.10
CA LEU A 384 3.67 -25.11 -25.90
C LEU A 384 5.13 -25.53 -26.14
N THR A 385 5.39 -26.17 -27.28
CA THR A 385 6.75 -26.61 -27.65
C THR A 385 7.67 -25.43 -27.91
N SER A 386 7.20 -24.42 -28.64
CA SER A 386 7.98 -23.18 -28.89
C SER A 386 8.28 -22.43 -27.60
N TYR A 387 7.29 -22.31 -26.72
CA TYR A 387 7.45 -21.65 -25.42
C TYR A 387 8.43 -22.39 -24.49
N ALA A 388 8.39 -23.72 -24.47
CA ALA A 388 9.33 -24.51 -23.68
C ALA A 388 10.79 -24.30 -24.12
N ALA A 389 11.03 -24.04 -25.41
CA ALA A 389 12.35 -23.78 -25.96
C ALA A 389 12.92 -22.39 -25.63
N LEU A 390 12.12 -21.48 -25.07
CA LEU A 390 12.57 -20.13 -24.68
C LEU A 390 13.58 -20.21 -23.54
N THR A 391 14.58 -19.34 -23.61
CA THR A 391 15.64 -19.22 -22.59
C THR A 391 15.21 -18.40 -21.38
N GLY A 392 14.19 -17.52 -21.53
CA GLY A 392 13.79 -16.52 -20.55
C GLY A 392 14.59 -15.21 -20.65
N ASN A 393 15.43 -15.08 -21.68
CA ASN A 393 16.23 -13.89 -21.97
C ASN A 393 15.60 -12.99 -23.03
N GLU A 394 14.52 -13.42 -23.63
CA GLU A 394 13.77 -12.68 -24.64
C GLU A 394 13.24 -11.39 -24.04
N ASP A 395 13.40 -10.26 -24.72
CA ASP A 395 13.04 -8.93 -24.22
C ASP A 395 11.58 -8.83 -23.74
N TRP A 396 10.67 -9.54 -24.42
CA TRP A 396 9.26 -9.53 -24.09
C TRP A 396 8.92 -10.26 -22.76
N VAL A 397 9.80 -11.14 -22.26
CA VAL A 397 9.64 -11.82 -20.97
C VAL A 397 9.59 -10.82 -19.81
N GLN A 398 10.18 -9.63 -19.98
CA GLN A 398 10.16 -8.54 -18.99
C GLN A 398 9.10 -7.49 -19.25
N LYS A 399 8.14 -7.76 -20.13
CA LYS A 399 7.06 -6.83 -20.41
C LYS A 399 5.73 -7.38 -19.91
N ALA A 400 4.92 -6.52 -19.28
CA ALA A 400 3.61 -6.88 -18.75
C ALA A 400 2.56 -5.82 -19.07
N ALA A 401 1.30 -6.22 -19.18
CA ALA A 401 0.16 -5.33 -19.35
C ALA A 401 -0.92 -5.64 -18.32
N PHE A 402 -1.35 -4.61 -17.60
CA PHE A 402 -2.42 -4.64 -16.60
C PHE A 402 -3.57 -3.77 -17.09
N VAL A 403 -4.76 -4.38 -17.24
CA VAL A 403 -5.90 -3.81 -17.93
C VAL A 403 -7.08 -3.68 -16.98
N ALA A 404 -7.48 -2.47 -16.61
CA ALA A 404 -8.52 -2.23 -15.62
C ALA A 404 -9.79 -1.62 -16.23
N THR A 405 -10.91 -2.01 -15.66
CA THR A 405 -12.30 -1.74 -16.07
C THR A 405 -12.63 -0.28 -16.39
N ALA A 406 -13.70 -0.09 -17.19
CA ALA A 406 -14.37 1.20 -17.42
C ALA A 406 -15.45 1.51 -16.37
N ASP A 407 -15.76 0.60 -15.45
CA ASP A 407 -16.76 0.80 -14.40
C ASP A 407 -16.32 1.89 -13.42
N SER A 408 -17.03 3.02 -13.45
CA SER A 408 -16.73 4.18 -12.59
C SER A 408 -16.94 3.94 -11.10
N SER A 409 -17.66 2.88 -10.72
CA SER A 409 -17.92 2.52 -9.32
C SER A 409 -16.87 1.57 -8.75
N HIS A 410 -16.27 0.72 -9.60
CA HIS A 410 -15.40 -0.39 -9.19
C HIS A 410 -13.97 -0.32 -9.79
N TYR A 411 -13.63 0.77 -10.54
CA TYR A 411 -12.26 0.90 -11.02
C TYR A 411 -11.20 0.95 -9.90
N PRO A 412 -11.49 1.49 -8.69
CA PRO A 412 -10.46 1.50 -7.65
C PRO A 412 -10.05 0.10 -7.18
N GLU A 413 -10.99 -0.85 -7.16
CA GLU A 413 -10.70 -2.25 -6.82
C GLU A 413 -9.82 -2.90 -7.90
N ALA A 414 -10.21 -2.79 -9.18
CA ALA A 414 -9.46 -3.36 -10.29
C ALA A 414 -8.05 -2.76 -10.43
N GLU A 415 -7.94 -1.43 -10.41
CA GLU A 415 -6.66 -0.74 -10.46
C GLU A 415 -5.82 -1.02 -9.20
N GLY A 416 -6.47 -1.16 -8.04
CA GLY A 416 -5.85 -1.52 -6.77
C GLY A 416 -5.20 -2.89 -6.79
N SER A 417 -5.87 -3.91 -7.34
CA SER A 417 -5.32 -5.26 -7.53
C SER A 417 -4.09 -5.22 -8.44
N HIS A 418 -4.20 -4.57 -9.59
CA HIS A 418 -3.09 -4.43 -10.53
C HIS A 418 -1.92 -3.63 -9.95
N ASN A 419 -2.18 -2.50 -9.26
CA ASN A 419 -1.13 -1.71 -8.62
C ASN A 419 -0.40 -2.51 -7.53
N TYR A 420 -1.10 -3.40 -6.81
CA TYR A 420 -0.48 -4.31 -5.86
C TYR A 420 0.51 -5.25 -6.58
N VAL A 421 0.08 -5.92 -7.66
CA VAL A 421 0.95 -6.81 -8.44
C VAL A 421 2.14 -6.04 -9.02
N ILE A 422 1.90 -4.84 -9.53
CA ILE A 422 2.96 -3.98 -10.08
C ILE A 422 3.98 -3.63 -9.00
N THR A 423 3.57 -3.06 -7.90
CA THR A 423 4.49 -2.52 -6.88
C THR A 423 5.20 -3.61 -6.09
N THR A 424 4.52 -4.74 -5.83
CA THR A 424 5.06 -5.83 -5.04
C THR A 424 5.93 -6.78 -5.87
N HIS A 425 5.55 -7.02 -7.12
CA HIS A 425 6.13 -8.11 -7.90
C HIS A 425 6.83 -7.67 -9.17
N THR A 426 6.15 -6.98 -10.10
CA THR A 426 6.72 -6.75 -11.42
C THR A 426 7.70 -5.58 -11.45
N LEU A 427 7.43 -4.49 -10.75
CA LEU A 427 8.35 -3.34 -10.67
C LEU A 427 9.71 -3.71 -10.05
N PRO A 428 9.79 -4.40 -8.89
CA PRO A 428 11.08 -4.83 -8.32
C PRO A 428 11.85 -5.79 -9.23
N ARG A 429 11.17 -6.52 -10.12
CA ARG A 429 11.76 -7.48 -11.07
C ARG A 429 12.12 -6.86 -12.41
N GLY A 430 11.99 -5.52 -12.54
CA GLY A 430 12.39 -4.79 -13.73
C GLY A 430 11.46 -4.99 -14.93
N TYR A 431 10.19 -5.38 -14.70
CA TYR A 431 9.21 -5.36 -15.78
C TYR A 431 8.95 -3.94 -16.26
N SER A 432 8.57 -3.82 -17.50
CA SER A 432 8.22 -2.55 -18.13
C SER A 432 7.03 -2.70 -19.07
N GLY A 433 6.47 -1.57 -19.46
CA GLY A 433 5.47 -1.39 -20.49
C GLY A 433 5.76 -0.14 -21.31
N SER A 434 4.80 0.28 -22.10
CA SER A 434 4.88 1.47 -22.96
C SER A 434 3.70 2.44 -22.76
N PHE A 435 2.83 2.18 -21.78
CA PHE A 435 1.65 2.99 -21.46
C PHE A 435 1.46 3.11 -19.92
N PRO A 436 1.10 4.29 -19.36
CA PRO A 436 0.85 5.58 -20.03
C PRO A 436 2.13 6.34 -20.40
N THR A 437 3.27 5.88 -19.99
CA THR A 437 4.61 6.43 -20.32
C THR A 437 5.45 5.37 -21.01
N ASN A 438 6.44 5.79 -21.80
CA ASN A 438 7.39 4.86 -22.42
C ASN A 438 8.83 5.21 -22.02
N PRO A 439 9.50 4.37 -21.16
CA PRO A 439 8.97 3.16 -20.57
C PRO A 439 7.95 3.43 -19.44
N SER A 440 7.07 2.45 -19.18
CA SER A 440 6.18 2.40 -18.03
C SER A 440 6.72 1.37 -17.03
N PRO A 441 7.31 1.80 -15.89
CA PRO A 441 7.94 0.89 -14.94
C PRO A 441 6.94 -0.07 -14.30
N GLY A 442 7.30 -1.36 -14.26
CA GLY A 442 6.49 -2.43 -13.70
C GLY A 442 5.48 -3.04 -14.67
N GLY A 443 5.19 -2.38 -15.78
CA GLY A 443 4.24 -2.81 -16.82
C GLY A 443 3.34 -1.70 -17.30
N ASP A 444 2.54 -1.96 -18.35
CA ASP A 444 1.52 -1.03 -18.80
C ASP A 444 0.40 -0.91 -17.75
N LYS A 445 -0.05 0.31 -17.52
CA LYS A 445 -1.27 0.61 -16.76
C LYS A 445 -2.39 0.98 -17.73
N LEU A 446 -2.94 -0.02 -18.40
CA LEU A 446 -4.05 0.18 -19.34
C LEU A 446 -5.35 0.38 -18.57
N TYR A 447 -5.43 1.48 -17.81
CA TYR A 447 -6.53 1.82 -16.93
C TYR A 447 -7.51 2.73 -17.66
N TYR A 448 -8.74 2.23 -17.85
CA TYR A 448 -9.74 2.94 -18.64
C TYR A 448 -10.14 4.27 -17.99
N VAL A 449 -10.27 4.30 -16.67
CA VAL A 449 -10.76 5.47 -15.91
C VAL A 449 -9.62 6.44 -15.57
N SER A 450 -8.60 5.99 -14.83
CA SER A 450 -7.56 6.90 -14.32
C SER A 450 -6.56 7.34 -15.41
N GLU A 451 -6.21 6.45 -16.36
CA GLU A 451 -5.19 6.71 -17.38
C GLU A 451 -5.80 6.92 -18.79
N SER A 452 -7.12 6.86 -18.91
CA SER A 452 -7.85 7.05 -20.17
C SER A 452 -7.45 6.06 -21.27
N ALA A 453 -7.00 4.85 -20.93
CA ALA A 453 -6.65 3.80 -21.89
C ALA A 453 -7.86 3.33 -22.70
N ARG A 454 -7.63 2.89 -23.92
CA ARG A 454 -8.66 2.43 -24.87
C ARG A 454 -8.24 1.12 -25.54
N GLU A 455 -9.15 0.50 -26.29
CA GLU A 455 -8.92 -0.73 -27.06
C GLU A 455 -7.65 -0.67 -27.93
N THR A 456 -7.40 0.47 -28.56
CA THR A 456 -6.20 0.68 -29.41
C THR A 456 -4.91 0.60 -28.61
N ASP A 457 -4.91 1.08 -27.37
CA ASP A 457 -3.73 1.04 -26.50
C ASP A 457 -3.46 -0.40 -26.06
N LEU A 458 -4.54 -1.15 -25.74
CA LEU A 458 -4.47 -2.57 -25.42
C LEU A 458 -3.91 -3.38 -26.59
N LYS A 459 -4.43 -3.18 -27.82
CA LYS A 459 -3.91 -3.85 -29.02
C LYS A 459 -2.45 -3.50 -29.28
N THR A 460 -2.09 -2.24 -29.10
CA THR A 460 -0.71 -1.78 -29.27
C THR A 460 0.21 -2.44 -28.26
N ALA A 461 -0.20 -2.51 -26.99
CA ALA A 461 0.59 -3.17 -25.95
C ALA A 461 0.79 -4.67 -26.24
N ILE A 462 -0.26 -5.39 -26.64
CA ILE A 462 -0.15 -6.82 -26.98
C ILE A 462 0.77 -7.02 -28.19
N ASN A 463 0.63 -6.18 -29.21
CA ASN A 463 1.45 -6.26 -30.43
C ASN A 463 2.91 -5.85 -30.21
N ASP A 464 3.21 -5.03 -29.17
CA ASP A 464 4.57 -4.74 -28.70
C ASP A 464 5.09 -5.83 -27.73
N GLU A 465 4.53 -7.01 -27.78
CA GLU A 465 4.96 -8.23 -27.13
C GLU A 465 4.94 -8.16 -25.58
N ARG A 466 4.07 -8.90 -24.92
CA ARG A 466 3.96 -9.01 -23.45
C ARG A 466 4.04 -10.46 -23.01
N SER A 467 4.65 -10.70 -21.86
CA SER A 467 4.65 -12.02 -21.22
C SER A 467 3.43 -12.25 -20.33
N LEU A 468 2.88 -11.15 -19.80
CA LEU A 468 1.69 -11.13 -18.96
C LEU A 468 0.69 -10.14 -19.53
N VAL A 469 -0.58 -10.57 -19.67
CA VAL A 469 -1.72 -9.70 -20.00
C VAL A 469 -2.84 -10.02 -19.01
N ILE A 470 -3.05 -9.13 -18.05
CA ILE A 470 -3.92 -9.34 -16.91
C ILE A 470 -5.06 -8.34 -16.97
N TYR A 471 -6.29 -8.83 -17.02
CA TYR A 471 -7.50 -8.03 -17.13
C TYR A 471 -8.40 -8.20 -15.91
N SER A 472 -8.89 -7.10 -15.35
CA SER A 472 -9.91 -7.06 -14.32
C SER A 472 -11.04 -6.11 -14.72
N GLY A 473 -12.22 -6.67 -15.00
CA GLY A 473 -13.37 -5.89 -15.49
C GLY A 473 -14.54 -6.75 -15.96
N HIS A 474 -15.45 -6.13 -16.72
CA HIS A 474 -16.61 -6.81 -17.28
C HIS A 474 -16.24 -7.76 -18.42
N GLY A 475 -16.85 -8.94 -18.44
CA GLY A 475 -16.61 -9.95 -19.45
C GLY A 475 -17.88 -10.53 -20.07
N SER A 476 -17.68 -11.27 -21.17
CA SER A 476 -18.70 -12.04 -21.85
C SER A 476 -18.07 -13.30 -22.47
N PRO A 477 -18.84 -14.24 -22.98
CA PRO A 477 -18.28 -15.42 -23.68
C PRO A 477 -17.38 -15.08 -24.88
N THR A 478 -17.36 -13.83 -25.35
CA THR A 478 -16.61 -13.46 -26.56
C THR A 478 -15.74 -12.22 -26.42
N SER A 479 -15.66 -11.59 -25.20
CA SER A 479 -14.96 -10.32 -25.08
C SER A 479 -14.58 -9.95 -23.63
N TRP A 480 -13.59 -9.11 -23.51
CA TRP A 480 -13.42 -8.15 -22.43
C TRP A 480 -14.26 -6.90 -22.74
N SER A 481 -15.40 -6.80 -22.07
CA SER A 481 -16.48 -5.90 -22.49
C SER A 481 -16.13 -4.43 -22.36
N ASP A 482 -15.37 -4.04 -21.33
CA ASP A 482 -15.02 -2.63 -21.04
C ASP A 482 -14.17 -1.99 -22.13
N PHE A 483 -13.27 -2.77 -22.73
CA PHE A 483 -12.42 -2.32 -23.83
C PHE A 483 -13.01 -2.61 -25.19
N GLY A 484 -14.13 -3.36 -25.28
CA GLY A 484 -14.65 -3.85 -26.56
C GLY A 484 -13.71 -4.81 -27.28
N PHE A 485 -12.74 -5.38 -26.54
CA PHE A 485 -11.75 -6.32 -27.07
C PHE A 485 -12.34 -7.73 -27.19
N THR A 486 -12.46 -8.24 -28.41
CA THR A 486 -13.25 -9.41 -28.76
C THR A 486 -12.40 -10.59 -29.26
N SER A 487 -12.99 -11.78 -29.35
CA SER A 487 -12.39 -12.96 -30.03
C SER A 487 -11.92 -12.64 -31.45
N SER A 488 -12.59 -11.72 -32.17
CA SER A 488 -12.17 -11.27 -33.51
C SER A 488 -10.86 -10.48 -33.46
N ASP A 489 -10.65 -9.71 -32.40
CA ASP A 489 -9.44 -8.89 -32.23
C ASP A 489 -8.22 -9.75 -31.98
N ILE A 490 -8.35 -10.82 -31.21
CA ILE A 490 -7.28 -11.82 -30.99
C ILE A 490 -6.78 -12.37 -32.34
N ASN A 491 -7.70 -12.67 -33.27
CA ASN A 491 -7.33 -13.16 -34.61
C ASN A 491 -6.58 -12.15 -35.46
N THR A 492 -6.67 -10.84 -35.13
CA THR A 492 -6.07 -9.73 -35.90
C THR A 492 -4.81 -9.15 -35.24
N LEU A 493 -4.35 -9.70 -34.10
CA LEU A 493 -3.12 -9.27 -33.46
C LEU A 493 -1.91 -9.45 -34.40
N ASP A 494 -0.90 -8.57 -34.27
CA ASP A 494 0.33 -8.64 -35.06
C ASP A 494 1.50 -9.33 -34.32
N ALA A 495 1.34 -9.59 -33.01
CA ALA A 495 2.35 -10.28 -32.19
C ALA A 495 2.47 -11.76 -32.64
N ASP A 496 3.40 -12.05 -33.58
CA ASP A 496 3.60 -13.36 -34.15
C ASP A 496 4.59 -14.16 -33.31
N GLN A 497 4.17 -15.37 -32.87
CA GLN A 497 4.97 -16.31 -32.07
C GLN A 497 5.33 -15.85 -30.65
N VAL A 498 4.69 -14.81 -30.12
CA VAL A 498 4.76 -14.42 -28.72
C VAL A 498 3.48 -14.86 -28.02
N TYR A 499 3.62 -15.61 -26.95
CA TYR A 499 2.49 -16.25 -26.28
C TYR A 499 2.46 -15.91 -24.78
N PRO A 500 1.77 -14.82 -24.37
CA PRO A 500 1.64 -14.44 -22.97
C PRO A 500 0.88 -15.47 -22.12
N PHE A 501 1.10 -15.40 -20.82
CA PHE A 501 0.09 -15.82 -19.86
C PHE A 501 -0.99 -14.74 -19.84
N VAL A 502 -2.23 -15.14 -20.11
CA VAL A 502 -3.39 -14.28 -20.09
C VAL A 502 -4.32 -14.69 -18.96
N ALA A 503 -4.70 -13.73 -18.09
CA ALA A 503 -5.73 -13.93 -17.08
C ALA A 503 -6.84 -12.90 -17.24
N GLY A 504 -8.08 -13.39 -17.23
CA GLY A 504 -9.28 -12.56 -17.24
C GLY A 504 -10.07 -12.76 -15.94
N PHE A 505 -9.92 -11.81 -15.00
CA PHE A 505 -10.77 -11.68 -13.82
C PHE A 505 -12.08 -11.02 -14.26
N ALA A 506 -12.91 -11.78 -14.98
CA ALA A 506 -14.06 -11.29 -15.71
C ALA A 506 -15.07 -12.43 -15.95
N CYS A 507 -16.35 -12.04 -16.07
CA CYS A 507 -17.44 -12.98 -16.21
C CYS A 507 -17.39 -13.75 -17.54
N GLU A 508 -17.75 -15.04 -17.51
CA GLU A 508 -18.10 -15.90 -18.65
C GLU A 508 -17.02 -16.06 -19.74
N THR A 509 -15.80 -15.58 -19.52
CA THR A 509 -14.76 -15.66 -20.56
C THR A 509 -14.28 -17.08 -20.85
N ASN A 510 -14.55 -18.02 -19.91
CA ASN A 510 -14.29 -19.46 -20.02
C ASN A 510 -15.58 -20.30 -20.01
N ASP A 511 -16.72 -19.80 -20.50
CA ASP A 511 -17.95 -20.56 -20.61
C ASP A 511 -17.87 -21.62 -21.75
N ILE A 512 -16.95 -22.59 -21.59
CA ILE A 512 -16.56 -23.61 -22.59
C ILE A 512 -17.67 -24.51 -23.03
N ALA A 513 -18.80 -24.60 -22.30
CA ALA A 513 -19.99 -25.36 -22.74
C ALA A 513 -20.97 -24.51 -23.56
N ASN A 514 -20.64 -23.26 -23.85
CA ASN A 514 -21.48 -22.35 -24.61
C ASN A 514 -21.52 -22.74 -26.08
N THR A 515 -22.64 -23.30 -26.52
CA THR A 515 -22.84 -23.76 -27.92
C THR A 515 -23.25 -22.65 -28.88
N SER A 516 -23.44 -21.42 -28.39
CA SER A 516 -23.83 -20.28 -29.25
C SER A 516 -22.67 -19.74 -30.07
N TYR A 517 -21.43 -20.03 -29.65
CA TYR A 517 -20.20 -19.57 -30.30
C TYR A 517 -19.32 -20.77 -30.70
N PRO A 518 -18.59 -20.67 -31.82
CA PRO A 518 -17.64 -21.71 -32.24
C PRO A 518 -16.52 -21.95 -31.22
N THR A 519 -16.03 -20.88 -30.60
CA THR A 519 -15.08 -20.84 -29.50
C THR A 519 -15.47 -19.70 -28.59
N VAL A 520 -15.29 -19.87 -27.28
CA VAL A 520 -15.41 -18.77 -26.33
C VAL A 520 -14.10 -17.97 -26.27
N PHE A 521 -14.11 -16.86 -25.54
CA PHE A 521 -13.01 -15.90 -25.51
C PHE A 521 -11.69 -16.56 -25.07
N GLY A 522 -11.69 -17.29 -23.94
CA GLY A 522 -10.50 -17.99 -23.44
C GLY A 522 -9.97 -19.06 -24.40
N GLU A 523 -10.86 -19.83 -25.03
CA GLU A 523 -10.47 -20.80 -26.05
C GLU A 523 -9.80 -20.15 -27.26
N THR A 524 -10.34 -19.01 -27.72
CA THR A 524 -9.80 -18.28 -28.87
C THR A 524 -8.34 -17.90 -28.68
N TRP A 525 -7.94 -17.50 -27.47
CA TRP A 525 -6.53 -17.21 -27.15
C TRP A 525 -5.61 -18.40 -27.42
N LEU A 526 -6.06 -19.62 -27.17
CA LEU A 526 -5.25 -20.83 -27.35
C LEU A 526 -5.25 -21.32 -28.81
N VAL A 527 -6.44 -21.36 -29.45
CA VAL A 527 -6.57 -22.01 -30.76
C VAL A 527 -6.19 -21.15 -31.94
N THR A 528 -5.96 -19.81 -31.73
CA THR A 528 -5.54 -18.91 -32.84
C THR A 528 -4.10 -19.22 -33.24
N PRO A 529 -3.83 -19.53 -34.56
CA PRO A 529 -2.49 -19.92 -35.01
C PRO A 529 -1.49 -18.76 -34.92
N ASN A 530 -0.26 -19.05 -34.47
CA ASN A 530 0.88 -18.14 -34.36
C ASN A 530 0.66 -16.90 -33.46
N LYS A 531 -0.45 -16.80 -32.77
CA LYS A 531 -0.88 -15.66 -31.95
C LYS A 531 -1.60 -16.13 -30.70
N GLY A 532 -2.04 -15.18 -29.89
CA GLY A 532 -2.84 -15.43 -28.71
C GLY A 532 -1.99 -15.77 -27.49
N ALA A 533 -2.35 -16.80 -26.75
CA ALA A 533 -1.76 -17.10 -25.44
C ALA A 533 -1.16 -18.50 -25.37
N ILE A 534 -0.25 -18.70 -24.42
CA ILE A 534 0.23 -20.01 -24.02
C ILE A 534 -0.76 -20.71 -23.09
N VAL A 535 -1.42 -19.93 -22.25
CA VAL A 535 -2.44 -20.38 -21.29
C VAL A 535 -3.40 -19.22 -21.00
N TYR A 536 -4.66 -19.56 -20.71
CA TYR A 536 -5.69 -18.63 -20.32
C TYR A 536 -6.34 -19.06 -19.00
N LEU A 537 -6.39 -18.14 -18.01
CA LEU A 537 -7.14 -18.30 -16.78
C LEU A 537 -8.38 -17.40 -16.84
N GLY A 538 -9.56 -17.93 -16.57
CA GLY A 538 -10.79 -17.15 -16.54
C GLY A 538 -11.96 -17.86 -15.91
N SER A 539 -13.06 -17.13 -15.69
CA SER A 539 -14.29 -17.68 -15.12
C SER A 539 -15.25 -18.20 -16.18
N ALA A 540 -15.85 -19.35 -15.92
CA ALA A 540 -16.95 -19.92 -16.73
C ALA A 540 -18.29 -19.23 -16.47
N ASP A 541 -18.45 -18.56 -15.34
CA ASP A 541 -19.69 -17.90 -14.91
C ASP A 541 -19.39 -16.48 -14.43
N TYR A 542 -20.29 -15.87 -13.70
CA TYR A 542 -20.08 -14.53 -13.13
C TYR A 542 -18.89 -14.51 -12.17
N SER A 543 -18.16 -13.43 -12.19
CA SER A 543 -17.12 -13.14 -11.23
C SER A 543 -17.50 -11.90 -10.39
N TYR A 544 -16.81 -11.67 -9.28
CA TYR A 544 -17.16 -10.66 -8.29
C TYR A 544 -15.94 -9.83 -7.94
N TRP A 545 -16.15 -8.53 -7.63
CA TRP A 545 -15.05 -7.59 -7.45
C TRP A 545 -14.12 -7.99 -6.28
N GLY A 546 -14.68 -8.15 -5.08
CA GLY A 546 -13.87 -8.48 -3.90
C GLY A 546 -13.17 -9.83 -3.97
N PRO A 547 -13.85 -10.94 -4.27
CA PRO A 547 -13.20 -12.24 -4.45
C PRO A 547 -12.15 -12.29 -5.55
N ASP A 548 -12.33 -11.55 -6.67
CA ASP A 548 -11.35 -11.47 -7.75
C ASP A 548 -10.09 -10.67 -7.32
N ASP A 549 -10.24 -9.60 -6.52
CA ASP A 549 -9.10 -8.87 -5.95
C ASP A 549 -8.21 -9.80 -5.11
N VAL A 550 -8.84 -10.63 -4.27
CA VAL A 550 -8.11 -11.61 -3.47
C VAL A 550 -7.46 -12.67 -4.34
N LEU A 551 -8.19 -13.21 -5.33
CA LEU A 551 -7.68 -14.24 -6.24
C LEU A 551 -6.45 -13.74 -6.99
N GLU A 552 -6.52 -12.56 -7.60
CA GLU A 552 -5.41 -11.97 -8.36
C GLU A 552 -4.18 -11.76 -7.47
N ARG A 553 -4.32 -11.06 -6.36
CA ARG A 553 -3.18 -10.75 -5.47
C ARG A 553 -2.50 -12.03 -4.97
N ARG A 554 -3.26 -12.99 -4.48
CA ARG A 554 -2.71 -14.20 -3.88
C ARG A 554 -2.16 -15.19 -4.90
N LEU A 555 -2.74 -15.20 -6.10
CA LEU A 555 -2.16 -15.93 -7.23
C LEU A 555 -0.76 -15.39 -7.53
N PHE A 556 -0.61 -14.06 -7.65
CA PHE A 556 0.68 -13.45 -7.98
C PHE A 556 1.68 -13.48 -6.81
N ASP A 557 1.24 -13.49 -5.56
CA ASP A 557 2.12 -13.73 -4.42
C ASP A 557 2.84 -15.08 -4.58
N LYS A 558 2.09 -16.15 -4.88
CA LYS A 558 2.65 -17.47 -5.10
C LYS A 558 3.43 -17.58 -6.41
N PHE A 559 2.92 -16.97 -7.48
CA PHE A 559 3.54 -16.98 -8.80
C PHE A 559 4.98 -16.44 -8.79
N TYR A 560 5.24 -15.41 -8.00
CA TYR A 560 6.55 -14.77 -7.87
C TYR A 560 7.36 -15.23 -6.64
N GLU A 561 6.87 -16.20 -5.91
CA GLU A 561 7.64 -16.82 -4.84
C GLU A 561 8.84 -17.58 -5.41
N VAL A 562 9.81 -17.92 -4.55
CA VAL A 562 11.04 -18.60 -4.96
C VAL A 562 10.72 -19.77 -5.88
N LEU A 563 11.38 -19.79 -7.05
CA LEU A 563 11.17 -20.78 -8.11
C LEU A 563 11.66 -22.18 -7.68
N LEU A 564 10.87 -22.85 -6.87
CA LEU A 564 11.03 -24.30 -6.70
C LEU A 564 10.60 -24.99 -7.99
N PRO A 565 11.20 -26.13 -8.35
CA PRO A 565 10.80 -26.89 -9.55
C PRO A 565 9.32 -27.23 -9.61
N GLN A 566 8.63 -27.27 -8.47
CA GLN A 566 7.21 -27.58 -8.32
C GLN A 566 6.28 -26.38 -8.44
N ASN A 567 6.79 -25.14 -8.44
CA ASN A 567 5.95 -23.94 -8.61
C ASN A 567 5.50 -23.80 -10.05
N THR A 568 4.30 -24.32 -10.34
CA THR A 568 3.65 -24.20 -11.63
C THR A 568 2.51 -23.16 -11.57
N LEU A 569 1.99 -22.78 -12.72
CA LEU A 569 0.86 -21.84 -12.74
C LEU A 569 -0.35 -22.39 -11.98
N SER A 570 -0.62 -23.71 -12.09
CA SER A 570 -1.76 -24.32 -11.37
C SER A 570 -1.58 -24.30 -9.84
N THR A 571 -0.35 -24.39 -9.31
CA THR A 571 -0.12 -24.23 -7.85
C THR A 571 -0.37 -22.78 -7.40
N SER A 572 -0.05 -21.79 -8.24
CA SER A 572 -0.36 -20.38 -7.97
C SER A 572 -1.87 -20.12 -7.97
N ILE A 573 -2.59 -20.71 -8.93
CA ILE A 573 -4.05 -20.64 -9.00
C ILE A 573 -4.67 -21.30 -7.76
N PHE A 574 -4.19 -22.49 -7.36
CA PHE A 574 -4.63 -23.18 -6.16
C PHE A 574 -4.50 -22.30 -4.91
N HIS A 575 -3.35 -21.64 -4.75
CA HIS A 575 -3.11 -20.74 -3.64
C HIS A 575 -4.08 -19.53 -3.64
N GLY A 576 -4.33 -18.95 -4.80
CA GLY A 576 -5.29 -17.86 -4.96
C GLY A 576 -6.73 -18.28 -4.61
N LEU A 577 -7.18 -19.43 -5.12
CA LEU A 577 -8.52 -19.97 -4.83
C LEU A 577 -8.69 -20.38 -3.36
N THR A 578 -7.65 -20.92 -2.74
CA THR A 578 -7.66 -21.19 -1.29
C THR A 578 -7.78 -19.89 -0.47
N ALA A 579 -7.16 -18.81 -0.91
CA ALA A 579 -7.31 -17.51 -0.26
C ALA A 579 -8.74 -16.97 -0.38
N VAL A 580 -9.38 -17.12 -1.54
CA VAL A 580 -10.82 -16.79 -1.70
C VAL A 580 -11.67 -17.64 -0.74
N GLN A 581 -11.41 -18.95 -0.67
CA GLN A 581 -12.11 -19.84 0.27
C GLN A 581 -12.00 -19.36 1.72
N ASN A 582 -10.83 -18.88 2.12
CA ASN A 582 -10.58 -18.46 3.48
C ASN A 582 -11.23 -17.09 3.81
N GLN A 583 -11.35 -16.21 2.83
CA GLN A 583 -11.81 -14.83 3.02
C GLN A 583 -13.26 -14.61 2.61
N TYR A 584 -13.76 -15.42 1.68
CA TYR A 584 -15.11 -15.35 1.14
C TYR A 584 -15.74 -16.75 1.13
N SER A 585 -16.01 -17.29 2.32
CA SER A 585 -16.50 -18.67 2.49
C SER A 585 -17.76 -18.97 1.68
N ASP A 586 -18.64 -17.98 1.52
CA ASP A 586 -19.88 -18.10 0.74
C ASP A 586 -19.62 -18.28 -0.77
N PHE A 587 -18.46 -17.86 -1.25
CA PHE A 587 -18.02 -17.98 -2.64
C PHE A 587 -17.01 -19.11 -2.86
N ALA A 588 -16.57 -19.78 -1.81
CA ALA A 588 -15.49 -20.77 -1.88
C ALA A 588 -15.71 -21.80 -2.98
N ARG A 589 -16.77 -22.60 -2.84
CA ARG A 589 -17.10 -23.65 -3.82
C ARG A 589 -17.34 -23.09 -5.22
N TYR A 590 -18.02 -21.96 -5.30
CA TYR A 590 -18.34 -21.32 -6.57
C TYR A 590 -17.08 -20.92 -7.36
N TYR A 591 -16.09 -20.34 -6.68
CA TYR A 591 -14.81 -19.95 -7.31
C TYR A 591 -13.98 -21.17 -7.73
N TRP A 592 -13.94 -22.23 -6.94
CA TRP A 592 -13.33 -23.49 -7.34
C TRP A 592 -13.98 -24.11 -8.58
N GLU A 593 -15.31 -24.00 -8.72
CA GLU A 593 -16.06 -24.53 -9.86
C GLU A 593 -15.88 -23.67 -11.13
N THR A 594 -15.79 -22.36 -11.01
CA THR A 594 -15.90 -21.45 -12.15
C THR A 594 -14.57 -21.01 -12.75
N TYR A 595 -13.52 -20.83 -11.92
CA TYR A 595 -12.22 -20.48 -12.45
C TYR A 595 -11.49 -21.70 -13.00
N MET A 596 -11.22 -21.67 -14.31
CA MET A 596 -10.59 -22.78 -15.03
C MET A 596 -9.34 -22.34 -15.75
N LEU A 597 -8.34 -23.26 -15.78
CA LEU A 597 -7.11 -23.11 -16.54
C LEU A 597 -7.26 -23.80 -17.91
N LEU A 598 -7.29 -23.01 -18.98
CA LEU A 598 -7.11 -23.51 -20.33
C LEU A 598 -5.61 -23.50 -20.67
N GLY A 599 -5.01 -24.68 -20.78
CA GLY A 599 -3.58 -24.87 -21.00
C GLY A 599 -3.02 -26.07 -20.23
N ASP A 600 -1.69 -26.19 -20.26
CA ASP A 600 -0.94 -27.21 -19.51
C ASP A 600 -0.89 -26.84 -18.01
N PRO A 601 -1.43 -27.69 -17.09
CA PRO A 601 -1.44 -27.39 -15.66
C PRO A 601 -0.03 -27.39 -15.02
N SER A 602 0.94 -28.01 -15.65
CA SER A 602 2.33 -28.04 -15.15
C SER A 602 3.21 -26.93 -15.72
N ILE A 603 2.63 -25.99 -16.47
CA ILE A 603 3.39 -24.93 -17.13
C ILE A 603 4.04 -23.98 -16.10
N ARG A 604 5.26 -23.61 -16.38
CA ARG A 604 5.99 -22.56 -15.68
C ARG A 604 6.16 -21.37 -16.61
N ILE A 605 5.59 -20.25 -16.23
CA ILE A 605 5.72 -19.01 -17.00
C ILE A 605 7.15 -18.48 -16.83
N LYS A 606 7.78 -18.12 -17.94
CA LYS A 606 9.12 -17.54 -17.92
C LYS A 606 9.07 -16.17 -17.26
N THR A 607 9.91 -15.96 -16.26
CA THR A 607 10.05 -14.71 -15.51
C THR A 607 11.50 -14.30 -15.42
N PRO A 608 11.83 -13.01 -15.20
CA PRO A 608 13.20 -12.59 -14.95
C PRO A 608 13.78 -13.30 -13.72
N THR A 609 15.01 -13.80 -13.84
CA THR A 609 15.67 -14.53 -12.74
C THR A 609 16.44 -13.60 -11.80
N PHE A 610 16.98 -12.50 -12.32
CA PHE A 610 17.60 -11.43 -11.55
C PHE A 610 17.43 -10.07 -12.23
N SER A 611 17.66 -8.98 -11.49
CA SER A 611 17.75 -7.62 -12.01
C SER A 611 19.07 -6.96 -11.62
N LEU A 612 19.42 -5.90 -12.38
CA LEU A 612 20.52 -4.99 -12.10
C LEU A 612 19.98 -3.60 -11.87
N SER A 613 20.48 -2.91 -10.84
CA SER A 613 20.19 -1.50 -10.62
C SER A 613 21.40 -0.77 -10.09
N THR A 614 21.56 0.51 -10.44
CA THR A 614 22.66 1.36 -9.97
C THR A 614 22.11 2.49 -9.09
N ASN A 615 22.83 2.80 -8.00
CA ASN A 615 22.50 3.90 -7.11
C ASN A 615 23.75 4.69 -6.72
N PRO A 616 23.91 5.95 -7.17
CA PRO A 616 23.00 6.66 -8.08
C PRO A 616 23.07 6.11 -9.51
N ASP A 617 21.96 6.22 -10.25
CA ASP A 617 21.85 5.87 -11.69
C ASP A 617 22.36 6.97 -12.62
N ASN A 618 22.52 8.19 -12.07
CA ASN A 618 23.07 9.36 -12.73
C ASN A 618 24.31 9.84 -11.99
N LEU A 619 25.48 9.54 -12.54
CA LEU A 619 26.76 9.75 -11.91
C LEU A 619 27.49 10.95 -12.54
N GLY A 620 27.85 11.93 -11.72
CA GLY A 620 28.72 13.02 -12.16
C GLY A 620 30.18 12.68 -11.99
N ILE A 621 31.03 13.06 -12.96
CA ILE A 621 32.48 12.92 -12.87
C ILE A 621 33.19 14.18 -13.37
N CYS A 622 34.22 14.59 -12.62
CA CYS A 622 35.14 15.60 -13.07
C CYS A 622 36.27 14.94 -13.90
N ALA A 623 36.51 15.41 -15.12
CA ALA A 623 37.53 14.86 -16.01
C ALA A 623 38.91 14.76 -15.29
N GLY A 624 39.52 13.59 -15.41
CA GLY A 624 40.74 13.23 -14.70
C GLY A 624 40.55 12.62 -13.31
N ASN A 625 39.28 12.47 -12.84
CA ASN A 625 38.96 11.88 -11.55
C ASN A 625 38.19 10.56 -11.71
N SER A 626 37.84 9.96 -10.57
CA SER A 626 36.95 8.79 -10.50
C SER A 626 35.66 9.10 -9.72
N SER A 627 34.62 8.38 -10.05
CA SER A 627 33.33 8.43 -9.35
C SER A 627 32.76 7.03 -9.19
N GLN A 628 31.87 6.81 -8.25
CA GLN A 628 31.37 5.49 -7.87
C GLN A 628 29.85 5.44 -7.80
N SER A 629 29.31 4.28 -8.18
CA SER A 629 27.91 3.92 -7.98
C SER A 629 27.85 2.51 -7.40
N VAL A 630 26.86 2.23 -6.58
CA VAL A 630 26.57 0.87 -6.10
C VAL A 630 25.73 0.17 -7.16
N LEU A 631 26.20 -0.99 -7.65
CA LEU A 631 25.44 -1.89 -8.50
C LEU A 631 24.85 -3.01 -7.65
N SER A 632 23.54 -3.04 -7.53
CA SER A 632 22.81 -4.10 -6.86
C SER A 632 22.41 -5.18 -7.87
N VAL A 633 22.74 -6.43 -7.55
CA VAL A 633 22.31 -7.62 -8.29
C VAL A 633 21.29 -8.36 -7.45
N THR A 634 20.01 -8.25 -7.79
CA THR A 634 18.91 -8.84 -7.02
C THR A 634 18.42 -10.12 -7.68
N SER A 635 18.56 -11.28 -7.00
CA SER A 635 17.99 -12.56 -7.45
C SER A 635 16.52 -12.66 -7.07
N PHE A 636 15.71 -13.17 -7.98
CA PHE A 636 14.29 -13.49 -7.75
C PHE A 636 14.04 -14.99 -7.66
N SER A 637 15.04 -15.81 -8.04
CA SER A 637 14.93 -17.26 -8.03
C SER A 637 15.27 -17.90 -6.67
N GLY A 638 15.79 -17.12 -5.72
CA GLY A 638 16.33 -17.64 -4.46
C GLY A 638 17.60 -18.49 -4.62
N LEU A 639 18.02 -18.73 -5.85
CA LEU A 639 19.27 -19.43 -6.14
C LEU A 639 20.45 -18.48 -6.01
N GLN A 640 21.56 -18.95 -5.44
CA GLN A 640 22.82 -18.22 -5.39
C GLN A 640 23.58 -18.39 -6.72
N GLU A 641 23.05 -17.76 -7.76
CA GLU A 641 23.72 -17.74 -9.05
C GLU A 641 24.87 -16.74 -9.04
N THR A 642 25.97 -17.06 -9.72
CA THR A 642 27.05 -16.11 -9.97
C THR A 642 26.76 -15.32 -11.24
N VAL A 643 26.83 -14.00 -11.14
CA VAL A 643 26.59 -13.08 -12.25
C VAL A 643 27.92 -12.42 -12.64
N SER A 644 28.40 -12.69 -13.83
CA SER A 644 29.58 -12.05 -14.42
C SER A 644 29.17 -10.67 -14.95
N LEU A 645 29.93 -9.64 -14.57
CA LEU A 645 29.64 -8.25 -14.93
C LEU A 645 30.58 -7.79 -16.07
N SER A 646 30.04 -7.03 -16.99
CA SER A 646 30.76 -6.34 -18.05
C SER A 646 30.14 -4.99 -18.38
N SER A 647 30.81 -4.18 -19.17
CA SER A 647 30.28 -2.88 -19.61
C SER A 647 30.39 -2.75 -21.13
N GLN A 648 29.41 -2.07 -21.73
CA GLN A 648 29.39 -1.72 -23.16
C GLN A 648 29.16 -0.21 -23.32
N ASN A 649 29.42 0.28 -24.54
CA ASN A 649 29.32 1.68 -24.90
C ASN A 649 30.26 2.60 -24.08
N VAL A 650 31.42 2.07 -23.66
CA VAL A 650 32.44 2.82 -22.92
C VAL A 650 33.34 3.56 -23.90
N PRO A 651 33.26 4.89 -23.98
CA PRO A 651 34.10 5.68 -24.88
C PRO A 651 35.59 5.61 -24.50
N THR A 652 36.47 5.89 -25.46
CA THR A 652 37.91 6.06 -25.21
C THR A 652 38.13 7.17 -24.17
N GLY A 653 38.96 6.89 -23.16
CA GLY A 653 39.21 7.81 -22.05
C GLY A 653 38.36 7.53 -20.79
N LEU A 654 37.51 6.51 -20.82
CA LEU A 654 36.83 5.99 -19.62
C LEU A 654 37.30 4.56 -19.32
N GLU A 655 37.44 4.28 -18.04
CA GLU A 655 37.66 2.94 -17.51
C GLU A 655 36.53 2.60 -16.51
N VAL A 656 35.90 1.43 -16.68
CA VAL A 656 34.86 0.91 -15.79
C VAL A 656 35.43 -0.30 -15.05
N LYS A 657 35.39 -0.26 -13.72
CA LYS A 657 35.84 -1.36 -12.84
C LYS A 657 34.72 -1.75 -11.88
N PHE A 658 34.59 -3.05 -11.66
CA PHE A 658 33.75 -3.63 -10.63
C PHE A 658 34.64 -4.10 -9.48
N GLU A 659 34.27 -3.79 -8.24
CA GLU A 659 35.04 -4.19 -7.05
C GLU A 659 34.99 -5.72 -6.87
N GLU A 660 33.81 -6.31 -7.04
CA GLU A 660 33.63 -7.76 -7.12
C GLU A 660 33.07 -8.14 -8.49
N ASN A 661 33.67 -9.15 -9.16
CA ASN A 661 33.20 -9.71 -10.41
C ASN A 661 33.82 -11.10 -10.63
N PRO A 662 33.08 -12.21 -10.71
CA PRO A 662 31.61 -12.24 -10.67
C PRO A 662 31.02 -11.95 -9.27
N VAL A 663 29.76 -11.49 -9.25
CA VAL A 663 28.97 -11.22 -8.05
C VAL A 663 28.00 -12.37 -7.79
N ILE A 664 27.81 -12.76 -6.54
CA ILE A 664 26.74 -13.70 -6.18
C ILE A 664 25.42 -12.92 -6.19
N ALA A 665 24.40 -13.47 -6.87
CA ALA A 665 23.10 -12.81 -6.92
C ALA A 665 22.52 -12.55 -5.51
N THR A 666 21.85 -11.40 -5.33
CA THR A 666 21.42 -10.79 -4.05
C THR A 666 22.58 -10.21 -3.25
N SER A 667 23.57 -9.62 -3.91
CA SER A 667 24.61 -8.78 -3.30
C SER A 667 24.92 -7.55 -4.13
N ASP A 668 25.59 -6.61 -3.49
CA ASP A 668 26.00 -5.34 -4.09
C ASP A 668 27.47 -5.39 -4.45
N THR A 669 27.87 -4.66 -5.51
CA THR A 669 29.26 -4.36 -5.84
C THR A 669 29.42 -2.90 -6.19
N ILE A 670 30.62 -2.36 -6.01
CA ILE A 670 30.89 -0.97 -6.39
C ILE A 670 31.40 -0.92 -7.84
N VAL A 671 30.73 -0.08 -8.64
CA VAL A 671 31.19 0.29 -9.99
C VAL A 671 31.97 1.57 -9.87
N THR A 672 33.26 1.51 -10.16
CA THR A 672 34.12 2.68 -10.21
C THR A 672 34.37 3.06 -11.69
N ILE A 673 34.04 4.31 -12.01
CA ILE A 673 34.32 4.89 -13.32
C ILE A 673 35.46 5.89 -13.15
N THR A 674 36.51 5.75 -13.98
CA THR A 674 37.65 6.68 -14.01
C THR A 674 37.70 7.33 -15.39
N SER A 675 37.87 8.65 -15.44
CA SER A 675 37.99 9.39 -16.69
C SER A 675 39.39 9.99 -16.88
N ASP A 676 39.83 10.06 -18.11
CA ASP A 676 41.03 10.82 -18.47
C ASP A 676 40.77 12.33 -18.41
N SER A 677 41.84 13.15 -18.24
CA SER A 677 41.71 14.62 -18.21
C SER A 677 41.28 15.24 -19.55
N GLU A 678 41.51 14.54 -20.65
CA GLU A 678 41.15 14.95 -22.02
C GLU A 678 39.77 14.42 -22.48
N MET A 679 38.98 13.86 -21.56
CA MET A 679 37.69 13.26 -21.88
C MET A 679 36.70 14.29 -22.45
N ASN A 680 35.92 13.87 -23.47
CA ASN A 680 34.84 14.68 -24.02
C ASN A 680 33.77 14.95 -22.96
N LEU A 681 33.33 16.21 -22.90
CA LEU A 681 32.28 16.65 -21.95
C LEU A 681 30.88 16.26 -22.44
N GLY A 682 30.00 15.96 -21.52
CA GLY A 682 28.59 15.69 -21.81
C GLY A 682 28.01 14.47 -21.10
N GLU A 683 26.81 14.11 -21.51
CA GLU A 683 26.09 12.94 -20.99
C GLU A 683 26.47 11.69 -21.79
N ILE A 684 26.84 10.62 -21.08
CA ILE A 684 27.31 9.37 -21.66
C ILE A 684 26.57 8.21 -20.99
N PRO A 685 25.67 7.52 -21.68
CA PRO A 685 25.06 6.32 -21.16
C PRO A 685 26.02 5.12 -21.26
N ILE A 686 26.35 4.52 -20.13
CA ILE A 686 27.16 3.30 -20.04
C ILE A 686 26.22 2.14 -19.76
N THR A 687 26.25 1.11 -20.62
CA THR A 687 25.47 -0.11 -20.39
C THR A 687 26.29 -1.06 -19.54
N ILE A 688 25.78 -1.41 -18.36
CA ILE A 688 26.33 -2.46 -17.50
C ILE A 688 25.56 -3.75 -17.80
N ILE A 689 26.26 -4.84 -18.06
CA ILE A 689 25.68 -6.14 -18.38
C ILE A 689 26.07 -7.12 -17.28
N GLY A 690 25.09 -7.83 -16.76
CA GLY A 690 25.28 -9.00 -15.90
C GLY A 690 24.86 -10.27 -16.65
N GLN A 691 25.69 -11.28 -16.58
CA GLN A 691 25.45 -12.57 -17.21
C GLN A 691 25.60 -13.71 -16.21
N SER A 692 24.51 -14.46 -15.97
CA SER A 692 24.56 -15.77 -15.32
C SER A 692 24.70 -16.87 -16.37
N ASP A 693 24.70 -18.13 -15.95
CA ASP A 693 24.80 -19.28 -16.88
C ASP A 693 23.67 -19.30 -17.92
N THR A 694 22.48 -18.82 -17.55
CA THR A 694 21.25 -18.89 -18.37
C THR A 694 20.69 -17.54 -18.76
N THR A 695 21.01 -16.46 -18.07
CA THR A 695 20.33 -15.16 -18.21
C THR A 695 21.30 -14.00 -18.40
N ILE A 696 20.97 -13.09 -19.31
CA ILE A 696 21.68 -11.81 -19.51
C ILE A 696 20.71 -10.67 -19.18
N LYS A 697 21.14 -9.75 -18.31
CA LYS A 697 20.41 -8.53 -17.96
C LYS A 697 21.31 -7.32 -18.10
N ASN A 698 20.72 -6.17 -18.38
CA ASN A 698 21.47 -4.91 -18.46
C ASN A 698 20.80 -3.80 -17.65
N THR A 699 21.59 -2.80 -17.29
CA THR A 699 21.14 -1.52 -16.72
C THR A 699 21.98 -0.40 -17.32
N ILE A 700 21.42 0.81 -17.34
CA ILE A 700 22.12 2.00 -17.84
C ILE A 700 22.56 2.85 -16.66
N LEU A 701 23.85 3.18 -16.62
CA LEU A 701 24.42 4.19 -15.74
C LEU A 701 24.72 5.44 -16.58
N ASN A 702 23.99 6.50 -16.34
CA ASN A 702 24.19 7.76 -17.04
C ASN A 702 25.34 8.53 -16.40
N LEU A 703 26.36 8.85 -17.17
CA LEU A 703 27.53 9.58 -16.73
C LEU A 703 27.53 11.00 -17.26
N SER A 704 27.57 11.99 -16.38
CA SER A 704 27.72 13.41 -16.72
C SER A 704 29.18 13.84 -16.53
N VAL A 705 29.92 14.06 -17.61
CA VAL A 705 31.34 14.44 -17.59
C VAL A 705 31.47 15.95 -17.68
N VAL A 706 32.12 16.56 -16.67
CA VAL A 706 32.44 17.99 -16.62
C VAL A 706 33.97 18.15 -16.37
N ASN A 707 34.55 19.31 -16.69
CA ASN A 707 35.98 19.53 -16.51
C ASN A 707 36.35 20.73 -15.61
N GLN A 708 35.35 21.43 -15.12
CA GLN A 708 35.54 22.58 -14.24
C GLN A 708 34.32 22.79 -13.34
N THR A 709 34.49 23.55 -12.26
CA THR A 709 33.37 24.00 -11.43
C THR A 709 32.39 24.82 -12.25
N PRO A 710 31.07 24.78 -11.96
CA PRO A 710 30.11 25.54 -12.73
C PRO A 710 30.30 27.05 -12.56
N LEU A 711 29.76 27.82 -13.49
CA LEU A 711 29.66 29.28 -13.32
C LEU A 711 28.73 29.59 -12.14
N ALA A 712 29.01 30.73 -11.45
CA ALA A 712 28.14 31.17 -10.40
C ALA A 712 26.82 31.72 -10.98
N PRO A 713 25.64 31.37 -10.41
CA PRO A 713 24.36 31.83 -10.92
C PRO A 713 24.16 33.33 -10.76
N LEU A 714 23.55 33.98 -11.75
CA LEU A 714 23.06 35.36 -11.57
C LEU A 714 21.70 35.28 -10.87
N LEU A 715 21.57 36.04 -9.76
CA LEU A 715 20.37 36.14 -8.99
C LEU A 715 19.32 36.94 -9.78
N ALA A 716 18.08 36.42 -9.89
CA ALA A 716 17.01 37.03 -10.66
C ALA A 716 15.97 37.73 -9.77
N SER A 717 15.29 37.01 -8.89
CA SER A 717 14.29 37.57 -7.97
C SER A 717 14.47 37.01 -6.56
N PRO A 718 14.25 37.81 -5.50
CA PRO A 718 13.94 39.23 -5.46
C PRO A 718 15.09 40.13 -5.94
N LEU A 719 14.74 41.33 -6.40
CA LEU A 719 15.72 42.32 -6.81
C LEU A 719 16.47 42.85 -5.55
N ASP A 720 17.73 43.29 -5.75
CA ASP A 720 18.52 43.84 -4.65
C ASP A 720 17.82 45.03 -4.00
N ARG A 721 17.73 45.02 -2.69
CA ARG A 721 17.07 46.04 -1.86
C ARG A 721 15.58 46.27 -2.15
N SER A 722 14.90 45.32 -2.78
CA SER A 722 13.45 45.36 -2.98
C SER A 722 12.69 44.95 -1.72
N THR A 723 11.44 45.39 -1.62
CA THR A 723 10.49 44.81 -0.68
C THR A 723 9.69 43.76 -1.46
N VAL A 724 9.59 42.53 -0.90
CA VAL A 724 8.74 41.47 -1.45
C VAL A 724 7.28 41.66 -1.01
N ASP A 725 6.35 41.04 -1.74
CA ASP A 725 4.91 41.23 -1.49
C ASP A 725 4.32 40.22 -0.50
N SER A 726 5.10 39.19 -0.13
CA SER A 726 4.68 38.12 0.75
C SER A 726 5.74 37.76 1.79
N LEU A 727 5.31 37.17 2.90
CA LEU A 727 6.22 36.57 3.89
C LEU A 727 6.75 35.21 3.45
N PHE A 728 6.24 34.66 2.32
CA PHE A 728 6.65 33.44 1.65
C PHE A 728 7.25 33.77 0.28
N PRO A 729 8.37 34.50 0.19
CA PRO A 729 8.90 34.93 -1.10
C PRO A 729 9.43 33.74 -1.91
N ILE A 730 9.31 33.87 -3.23
CA ILE A 730 9.87 32.96 -4.21
C ILE A 730 11.21 33.53 -4.70
N PHE A 731 12.25 32.73 -4.67
CA PHE A 731 13.59 33.09 -5.13
C PHE A 731 13.87 32.41 -6.46
N THR A 732 14.44 33.16 -7.39
CA THR A 732 14.82 32.63 -8.70
C THR A 732 16.22 33.12 -9.09
N TRP A 733 16.94 32.30 -9.84
CA TRP A 733 18.26 32.61 -10.40
C TRP A 733 18.43 32.01 -11.77
N GLU A 734 19.51 32.36 -12.44
CA GLU A 734 19.83 31.84 -13.77
C GLU A 734 20.18 30.35 -13.70
N THR A 735 19.58 29.55 -14.58
CA THR A 735 19.93 28.14 -14.74
C THR A 735 21.30 28.00 -15.38
N ILE A 736 22.22 27.31 -14.70
CA ILE A 736 23.60 27.09 -15.16
C ILE A 736 23.68 25.73 -15.84
N GLN A 737 24.02 25.68 -17.12
CA GLN A 737 23.98 24.48 -17.94
C GLN A 737 24.86 23.32 -17.40
N GLN A 738 25.96 23.62 -16.68
CA GLN A 738 26.85 22.59 -16.11
C GLN A 738 26.60 22.35 -14.61
N ALA A 739 25.58 22.96 -14.02
CA ALA A 739 25.21 22.69 -12.64
C ALA A 739 24.37 21.40 -12.54
N LYS A 740 24.69 20.57 -11.56
CA LYS A 740 23.88 19.41 -11.17
C LYS A 740 22.83 19.83 -10.15
N THR A 741 23.24 20.62 -9.17
CA THR A 741 22.40 21.12 -8.08
C THR A 741 22.80 22.54 -7.70
N TYR A 742 21.99 23.16 -6.84
CA TYR A 742 22.26 24.47 -6.26
C TYR A 742 22.19 24.36 -4.74
N HIS A 743 22.96 25.25 -4.08
CA HIS A 743 22.92 25.50 -2.65
C HIS A 743 22.43 26.92 -2.43
N PHE A 744 21.33 27.09 -1.72
CA PHE A 744 20.63 28.34 -1.49
C PHE A 744 20.66 28.70 0.00
N GLN A 745 20.92 29.97 0.33
CA GLN A 745 20.92 30.43 1.71
C GLN A 745 20.20 31.76 1.89
N ILE A 746 19.47 31.90 3.02
CA ILE A 746 18.97 33.18 3.54
C ILE A 746 19.57 33.40 4.93
N ALA A 747 20.01 34.62 5.20
CA ALA A 747 20.57 35.03 6.47
C ALA A 747 20.00 36.39 6.92
N THR A 748 20.08 36.66 8.22
CA THR A 748 19.69 37.96 8.80
C THR A 748 20.82 39.01 8.74
N ASP A 749 22.04 38.59 8.37
CA ASP A 749 23.19 39.46 8.26
C ASP A 749 23.94 39.22 6.93
N PRO A 750 24.64 40.29 6.41
CA PRO A 750 25.31 40.21 5.11
C PRO A 750 26.55 39.31 5.08
N LEU A 751 27.05 38.86 6.24
CA LEU A 751 28.21 37.96 6.37
C LEU A 751 27.76 36.49 6.46
N PHE A 752 26.45 36.22 6.51
CA PHE A 752 25.89 34.88 6.68
C PHE A 752 26.38 34.16 7.93
N SER A 753 26.58 34.93 9.02
CA SER A 753 26.89 34.36 10.32
C SER A 753 25.63 33.78 11.02
N GLN A 754 24.44 34.26 10.62
CA GLN A 754 23.15 33.81 11.09
C GLN A 754 22.28 33.38 9.90
N VAL A 755 22.51 32.19 9.40
CA VAL A 755 21.72 31.58 8.34
C VAL A 755 20.43 31.03 8.95
N ILE A 756 19.29 31.42 8.38
CA ILE A 756 17.96 30.97 8.81
C ILE A 756 17.35 29.92 7.85
N ILE A 757 17.76 29.93 6.60
CA ILE A 757 17.43 28.91 5.62
C ILE A 757 18.72 28.47 4.92
N ASP A 758 18.96 27.18 4.93
CA ASP A 758 20.11 26.53 4.31
C ASP A 758 19.61 25.33 3.52
N ALA A 759 19.46 25.47 2.20
CA ALA A 759 18.86 24.49 1.33
C ALA A 759 19.87 23.94 0.32
N ASP A 760 20.22 22.68 0.50
CA ASP A 760 21.16 21.93 -0.34
C ASP A 760 20.45 21.09 -1.41
N ASN A 761 21.20 20.70 -2.44
CA ASN A 761 20.78 19.73 -3.47
C ASN A 761 19.53 20.13 -4.27
N LEU A 762 19.29 21.42 -4.43
CA LEU A 762 18.18 21.91 -5.25
C LEU A 762 18.43 21.58 -6.73
N SER A 763 17.51 20.85 -7.35
CA SER A 763 17.62 20.45 -8.77
C SER A 763 17.10 21.51 -9.75
N THR A 764 16.43 22.55 -9.22
CA THR A 764 15.83 23.65 -10.00
C THR A 764 16.43 24.98 -9.64
N SER A 765 16.28 25.97 -10.52
CA SER A 765 16.74 27.34 -10.30
C SER A 765 15.68 28.22 -9.62
N ILE A 766 14.88 27.60 -8.75
CA ILE A 766 13.82 28.27 -7.97
C ILE A 766 13.79 27.68 -6.56
N PHE A 767 13.50 28.55 -5.59
CA PHE A 767 13.25 28.15 -4.20
C PHE A 767 12.07 28.94 -3.64
N GLU A 768 11.11 28.24 -3.07
CA GLU A 768 9.95 28.82 -2.40
C GLU A 768 10.10 28.68 -0.89
N VAL A 769 9.94 29.78 -0.15
CA VAL A 769 9.96 29.76 1.31
C VAL A 769 8.63 29.16 1.81
N THR A 770 8.71 28.05 2.49
CA THR A 770 7.55 27.34 3.04
C THR A 770 7.17 27.74 4.45
N SER A 771 8.06 28.51 5.14
CA SER A 771 7.85 29.03 6.49
C SER A 771 7.87 30.56 6.44
N ALA A 772 6.83 31.21 6.99
CA ALA A 772 6.75 32.65 6.98
C ALA A 772 8.00 33.30 7.57
N LEU A 773 8.61 34.22 6.83
CA LEU A 773 9.66 35.08 7.35
C LEU A 773 9.06 36.19 8.27
N GLU A 774 9.86 36.70 9.19
CA GLU A 774 9.41 37.83 10.04
C GLU A 774 9.09 39.04 9.17
N SER A 775 7.96 39.70 9.48
CA SER A 775 7.53 40.91 8.78
C SER A 775 8.47 42.07 8.99
N ASN A 776 8.44 43.04 8.08
CA ASN A 776 9.18 44.28 8.15
C ASN A 776 10.70 44.13 8.43
N SER A 777 11.23 42.97 8.07
CA SER A 777 12.59 42.51 8.35
C SER A 777 13.47 42.50 7.12
N THR A 778 14.77 42.73 7.33
CA THR A 778 15.75 42.72 6.23
C THR A 778 16.52 41.41 6.25
N TYR A 779 16.61 40.77 5.08
CA TYR A 779 17.31 39.51 4.86
C TYR A 779 18.29 39.61 3.71
N TYR A 780 19.25 38.69 3.71
CA TYR A 780 20.25 38.52 2.68
C TYR A 780 20.18 37.12 2.12
N TRP A 781 20.31 36.96 0.80
CA TRP A 781 20.27 35.66 0.16
C TRP A 781 21.39 35.53 -0.91
N ARG A 782 21.80 34.28 -1.11
CA ARG A 782 22.83 33.92 -2.07
C ARG A 782 22.62 32.48 -2.57
N VAL A 783 23.22 32.20 -3.73
CA VAL A 783 23.16 30.87 -4.37
C VAL A 783 24.53 30.54 -4.97
N GLN A 784 24.92 29.30 -4.86
CA GLN A 784 26.00 28.71 -5.62
C GLN A 784 25.52 27.52 -6.43
N ALA A 785 26.14 27.26 -7.57
CA ALA A 785 25.91 26.08 -8.39
C ALA A 785 26.94 25.00 -8.07
N ILE A 786 26.56 23.74 -8.16
CA ILE A 786 27.39 22.59 -7.78
C ILE A 786 27.38 21.57 -8.93
N ASN A 787 28.54 20.98 -9.24
CA ASN A 787 28.68 19.82 -10.12
C ASN A 787 29.77 18.88 -9.58
N ALA A 788 30.14 17.87 -10.35
CA ALA A 788 31.13 16.88 -9.95
C ALA A 788 32.57 17.45 -9.75
N CYS A 789 32.89 18.61 -10.32
CA CYS A 789 34.15 19.30 -10.09
C CYS A 789 34.13 20.21 -8.86
N GLY A 790 32.99 20.37 -8.19
CA GLY A 790 32.86 21.20 -7.00
C GLY A 790 31.83 22.32 -7.14
N SER A 791 31.87 23.26 -6.19
CA SER A 791 30.94 24.38 -6.12
C SER A 791 31.50 25.62 -6.78
N SER A 792 30.64 26.43 -7.37
CA SER A 792 30.95 27.79 -7.78
C SER A 792 31.22 28.68 -6.57
N ILE A 793 31.75 29.86 -6.77
CA ILE A 793 31.73 30.92 -5.75
C ILE A 793 30.28 31.44 -5.61
N TYR A 794 29.96 32.06 -4.47
CA TYR A 794 28.82 32.98 -4.36
C TYR A 794 29.19 34.30 -5.06
N LEU A 795 28.68 34.52 -6.28
CA LEU A 795 29.04 35.70 -7.08
C LEU A 795 28.53 36.98 -6.48
N SER A 796 27.34 36.97 -5.92
CA SER A 796 26.66 38.12 -5.33
C SER A 796 25.77 37.70 -4.15
N THR A 797 25.56 38.64 -3.26
CA THR A 797 24.55 38.61 -2.21
C THR A 797 23.56 39.71 -2.49
N ARG A 798 22.26 39.39 -2.44
CA ARG A 798 21.20 40.40 -2.50
C ARG A 798 20.54 40.58 -1.16
N GLN A 799 20.09 41.80 -0.92
CA GLN A 799 19.28 42.18 0.22
C GLN A 799 17.83 42.30 -0.25
N PHE A 800 16.90 41.83 0.58
CA PHE A 800 15.45 42.11 0.38
C PHE A 800 14.81 42.43 1.74
N ARG A 801 13.62 42.99 1.70
CA ARG A 801 12.83 43.28 2.88
C ARG A 801 11.45 42.61 2.73
N THR A 802 10.97 42.04 3.82
CA THR A 802 9.60 41.55 3.92
C THR A 802 8.60 42.68 4.08
N PRO A 803 7.34 42.52 3.67
CA PRO A 803 6.32 43.55 3.83
C PRO A 803 6.04 43.82 5.31
N SER A 804 5.66 45.04 5.62
CA SER A 804 5.17 45.40 6.94
C SER A 804 3.75 44.90 7.14
N GLN A 805 3.48 44.43 8.34
CA GLN A 805 2.17 43.94 8.76
C GLN A 805 1.50 44.91 9.76
N PRO A 806 0.17 44.82 9.93
CA PRO A 806 -0.47 45.59 11.02
C PRO A 806 0.18 45.27 12.37
N GLY A 807 0.47 46.34 13.15
CA GLY A 807 1.17 46.23 14.42
C GLY A 807 2.69 46.21 14.34
N ASP A 808 3.31 46.20 13.16
CA ASP A 808 4.76 46.32 13.04
C ASP A 808 5.25 47.74 13.31
N CYS A 809 6.50 47.83 13.80
CA CYS A 809 7.07 49.13 14.17
C CYS A 809 7.22 50.05 12.95
N PRO A 810 6.93 51.33 13.12
CA PRO A 810 7.12 52.34 12.07
C PRO A 810 8.58 52.47 11.67
N VAL A 811 8.83 53.03 10.48
CA VAL A 811 10.20 53.35 10.03
C VAL A 811 10.87 54.31 11.01
N GLY A 812 12.07 53.97 11.45
CA GLY A 812 12.83 54.72 12.45
C GLY A 812 12.63 54.25 13.90
N TYR A 813 11.91 53.17 14.08
CA TYR A 813 11.75 52.52 15.38
C TYR A 813 12.32 51.08 15.33
N ALA A 814 12.88 50.65 16.48
CA ALA A 814 13.30 49.26 16.70
C ALA A 814 12.23 48.48 17.46
N VAL A 815 12.14 47.19 17.15
CA VAL A 815 11.29 46.28 17.90
C VAL A 815 11.96 45.90 19.20
N GLN A 816 11.19 45.99 20.31
CA GLN A 816 11.56 45.39 21.59
C GLN A 816 10.51 44.39 22.01
N THR A 817 10.94 43.20 22.37
CA THR A 817 10.09 42.16 22.98
C THR A 817 10.15 42.36 24.49
N ASP A 818 9.04 42.80 25.07
CA ASP A 818 8.95 43.08 26.50
C ASP A 818 8.61 41.85 27.31
N TYR A 819 7.93 40.86 26.66
CA TYR A 819 7.63 39.56 27.20
C TYR A 819 7.52 38.55 26.04
N LEU A 820 8.04 37.34 26.26
CA LEU A 820 7.96 36.22 25.31
C LEU A 820 7.85 34.93 26.09
N THR A 821 6.92 34.07 25.66
CA THR A 821 6.87 32.69 26.10
C THR A 821 6.54 31.76 24.93
N SER A 822 7.29 30.69 24.81
CA SER A 822 6.98 29.49 23.99
C SER A 822 6.56 28.33 24.88
N PHE A 823 6.04 28.65 26.04
CA PHE A 823 5.48 27.73 27.04
C PHE A 823 6.44 26.65 27.57
N GLU A 824 7.70 26.97 27.67
CA GLU A 824 8.69 26.13 28.38
C GLU A 824 8.51 26.18 29.92
N SER A 825 7.68 27.12 30.44
CA SER A 825 7.26 27.23 31.84
C SER A 825 5.73 27.31 31.94
N ASP A 826 5.18 26.90 33.08
CA ASP A 826 3.72 26.84 33.26
C ASP A 826 3.09 28.20 33.53
N TRP A 827 1.94 28.43 32.88
CA TRP A 827 1.01 29.51 33.24
C TRP A 827 -0.05 28.99 34.24
N VAL A 828 -0.76 29.93 34.89
CA VAL A 828 -1.85 29.58 35.81
C VAL A 828 -3.03 29.00 35.01
N ASN A 829 -3.44 27.82 35.38
CA ASN A 829 -4.41 27.01 34.69
C ASN A 829 -5.55 26.66 35.65
N LEU A 830 -6.76 27.15 35.40
CA LEU A 830 -7.92 27.02 36.27
C LEU A 830 -9.11 26.43 35.48
N ALA A 831 -9.83 25.48 36.09
CA ALA A 831 -11.12 25.05 35.62
C ALA A 831 -12.20 25.64 36.53
N GLU A 832 -13.11 26.45 36.00
CA GLU A 832 -14.24 27.00 36.75
C GLU A 832 -15.43 26.05 36.76
N ILE A 833 -15.68 25.42 35.63
CA ILE A 833 -16.75 24.45 35.44
C ILE A 833 -16.12 23.20 34.80
N ASN A 834 -16.48 21.99 35.33
CA ASN A 834 -15.88 20.73 34.92
C ASN A 834 -14.41 20.58 35.35
N THR A 835 -13.81 19.44 35.04
CA THR A 835 -12.41 19.10 35.39
C THR A 835 -11.44 19.20 34.21
N ASN A 836 -11.95 19.49 32.99
CA ASN A 836 -11.13 19.76 31.83
C ASN A 836 -10.21 20.98 32.11
N ARG A 837 -8.98 20.93 31.60
CA ARG A 837 -7.99 21.99 31.83
C ARG A 837 -7.05 22.14 30.65
N TRP A 838 -6.57 23.35 30.48
CA TRP A 838 -5.44 23.62 29.62
C TRP A 838 -4.24 22.74 30.02
N ALA A 839 -3.58 22.11 29.08
CA ALA A 839 -2.42 21.29 29.32
C ALA A 839 -1.33 21.60 28.30
N ARG A 840 -0.07 21.52 28.70
CA ARG A 840 1.04 21.59 27.75
C ARG A 840 1.08 20.32 26.93
N GLN A 841 1.19 20.47 25.61
CA GLN A 841 1.18 19.39 24.63
C GLN A 841 2.34 19.51 23.64
N THR A 842 2.76 18.38 23.10
CA THR A 842 3.79 18.27 22.06
C THR A 842 3.22 17.83 20.73
N VAL A 843 1.91 17.63 20.63
CA VAL A 843 1.23 17.12 19.42
C VAL A 843 1.24 18.16 18.30
N ARG A 844 0.95 19.41 18.67
CA ARG A 844 1.04 20.58 17.79
C ARG A 844 1.77 21.69 18.52
N SER A 845 2.77 22.27 17.89
CA SER A 845 3.45 23.49 18.36
C SER A 845 3.95 24.30 17.17
N GLN A 846 3.93 25.62 17.30
CA GLN A 846 4.46 26.53 16.30
C GLN A 846 5.99 26.66 16.42
N THR A 847 6.49 26.71 17.64
CA THR A 847 7.93 26.58 17.94
C THR A 847 8.23 25.20 18.55
N PRO A 848 9.46 24.69 18.44
CA PRO A 848 9.78 23.35 18.94
C PRO A 848 9.51 23.24 20.44
N ASN A 849 8.79 22.22 20.79
CA ASN A 849 8.51 21.46 21.98
C ASN A 849 7.09 21.60 22.54
N TYR A 850 6.55 22.76 22.91
CA TYR A 850 5.29 22.82 23.64
C TYR A 850 4.34 23.93 23.16
N ALA A 851 3.05 23.61 23.12
CA ALA A 851 1.94 24.56 23.08
C ALA A 851 0.96 24.26 24.23
N TYR A 852 0.17 25.24 24.66
CA TYR A 852 -0.98 24.94 25.53
C TYR A 852 -2.16 24.53 24.71
N PHE A 853 -2.87 23.51 25.16
CA PHE A 853 -4.05 22.93 24.55
C PHE A 853 -5.18 22.77 25.56
N VAL A 854 -6.39 23.04 25.13
CA VAL A 854 -7.63 22.68 25.81
C VAL A 854 -8.54 21.93 24.83
N GLU A 855 -9.06 20.80 25.28
CA GLU A 855 -9.94 19.94 24.49
C GLU A 855 -11.35 20.53 24.42
N ASP A 856 -11.95 20.46 23.23
CA ASP A 856 -13.38 20.74 23.03
C ASP A 856 -14.16 19.48 23.38
N ILE A 857 -14.93 19.50 24.47
CA ILE A 857 -15.59 18.33 25.07
C ILE A 857 -17.11 18.43 25.03
N ILE A 858 -17.80 17.28 24.87
CA ILE A 858 -19.28 17.15 24.83
C ILE A 858 -19.95 17.39 26.21
N SER A 859 -19.42 18.29 27.01
CA SER A 859 -19.99 18.62 28.31
C SER A 859 -19.72 20.07 28.67
N ILE A 860 -20.62 20.71 29.36
CA ILE A 860 -20.50 22.09 29.81
C ILE A 860 -19.19 22.27 30.58
N SER A 861 -18.30 23.13 30.10
CA SER A 861 -17.03 23.45 30.72
C SER A 861 -16.66 24.92 30.58
N LEU A 862 -15.80 25.43 31.48
CA LEU A 862 -15.23 26.75 31.40
C LEU A 862 -13.78 26.72 31.94
N GLN A 863 -12.83 27.07 31.08
CA GLN A 863 -11.42 26.88 31.30
C GLN A 863 -10.63 28.16 31.10
N HIS A 864 -9.70 28.43 32.01
CA HIS A 864 -8.87 29.67 32.01
C HIS A 864 -7.39 29.30 31.91
N LEU A 865 -6.67 29.98 31.01
CA LEU A 865 -5.22 29.97 30.96
C LEU A 865 -4.77 31.43 31.20
N ILE A 866 -4.17 31.70 32.34
CA ILE A 866 -3.87 33.07 32.82
C ILE A 866 -2.37 33.32 32.76
N SER A 867 -1.97 34.45 32.13
CA SER A 867 -0.57 34.86 32.04
C SER A 867 -0.02 35.33 33.41
N PRO A 868 1.30 35.30 33.60
CA PRO A 868 1.94 36.13 34.58
C PRO A 868 1.58 37.61 34.35
N GLN A 869 1.71 38.41 35.37
CA GLN A 869 1.57 39.88 35.23
C GLN A 869 2.70 40.40 34.33
N VAL A 870 2.33 41.08 33.26
CA VAL A 870 3.25 41.75 32.32
C VAL A 870 3.07 43.26 32.39
N THR A 871 4.08 44.01 31.95
CA THR A 871 4.03 45.49 32.04
C THR A 871 3.97 46.11 30.65
N VAL A 872 2.89 46.85 30.37
CA VAL A 872 2.81 47.72 29.19
C VAL A 872 3.46 49.04 29.50
N LEU A 873 4.56 49.32 28.78
CA LEU A 873 5.38 50.53 29.08
C LEU A 873 4.76 51.78 28.48
N SER A 874 4.71 52.86 29.27
CA SER A 874 4.11 54.15 28.90
C SER A 874 4.90 54.96 27.88
N GLU A 875 6.21 54.70 27.73
CA GLU A 875 7.12 55.43 26.83
C GLU A 875 7.31 54.76 25.46
N THR A 876 6.61 53.69 25.18
CA THR A 876 6.72 52.94 23.92
C THR A 876 5.68 53.38 22.92
N VAL A 877 5.87 53.01 21.66
CA VAL A 877 4.91 53.22 20.57
C VAL A 877 4.40 51.87 20.10
N GLN A 878 3.11 51.77 19.80
CA GLN A 878 2.46 50.57 19.31
C GLN A 878 2.76 49.30 20.13
N PRO A 879 2.44 49.25 21.42
CA PRO A 879 2.50 48.01 22.17
C PRO A 879 1.45 47.05 21.62
N THR A 880 1.88 45.79 21.34
CA THR A 880 1.02 44.77 20.79
C THR A 880 1.17 43.48 21.55
N LEU A 881 0.05 42.77 21.76
CA LEU A 881 0.05 41.35 22.15
C LEU A 881 -0.07 40.51 20.90
N ARG A 882 0.83 39.53 20.76
CA ARG A 882 0.90 38.65 19.63
C ARG A 882 0.95 37.21 20.09
N PHE A 883 0.22 36.30 19.41
CA PHE A 883 0.30 34.88 19.66
C PHE A 883 -0.10 34.10 18.42
N TRP A 884 0.30 32.83 18.40
CA TRP A 884 -0.19 31.86 17.42
C TRP A 884 -1.26 30.99 18.06
N GLN A 885 -2.30 30.66 17.29
CA GLN A 885 -3.36 29.77 17.72
C GLN A 885 -3.72 28.81 16.60
N TRP A 886 -4.03 27.59 16.99
CA TRP A 886 -4.64 26.59 16.13
C TRP A 886 -5.92 26.14 16.83
N PHE A 887 -7.00 26.05 16.10
CA PHE A 887 -8.27 25.64 16.68
C PHE A 887 -9.14 24.87 15.69
N ASP A 888 -9.84 23.89 16.23
CA ASP A 888 -11.00 23.22 15.65
C ASP A 888 -12.02 23.11 16.78
N ILE A 889 -13.01 24.03 16.79
CA ILE A 889 -13.98 24.28 17.86
C ILE A 889 -15.37 24.19 17.27
N GLU A 890 -16.32 23.60 17.97
CA GLU A 890 -17.68 23.43 17.47
C GLU A 890 -18.28 24.77 17.01
N GLY A 891 -18.63 24.82 15.71
CA GLY A 891 -19.22 25.97 15.07
C GLY A 891 -20.35 25.58 14.12
N GLY A 892 -21.36 26.40 14.04
CA GLY A 892 -22.48 26.24 13.11
C GLY A 892 -22.25 26.92 11.77
N ILE A 893 -23.30 26.94 10.93
CA ILE A 893 -23.30 27.66 9.65
C ILE A 893 -23.42 29.16 9.93
N SER A 894 -22.63 29.99 9.22
CA SER A 894 -22.74 31.46 9.26
C SER A 894 -22.34 32.11 10.58
N GLU A 895 -21.08 32.00 10.99
CA GLU A 895 -20.52 32.68 12.19
C GLU A 895 -21.26 32.39 13.52
N THR A 896 -22.00 31.29 13.62
CA THR A 896 -22.62 30.87 14.87
C THR A 896 -21.67 29.90 15.55
N CYS A 897 -21.34 30.13 16.84
CA CYS A 897 -20.54 29.28 17.69
C CYS A 897 -21.40 28.63 18.75
N PHE A 898 -21.25 27.34 18.97
CA PHE A 898 -21.82 26.64 20.11
C PHE A 898 -20.80 26.57 21.24
N ASP A 899 -19.56 26.33 20.89
CA ASP A 899 -18.37 26.44 21.74
C ASP A 899 -17.51 27.60 21.29
N GLY A 900 -16.57 28.07 22.15
CA GLY A 900 -15.79 29.21 21.76
C GLY A 900 -14.61 29.56 22.67
N GLY A 901 -13.62 30.20 22.06
CA GLY A 901 -12.48 30.79 22.73
C GLY A 901 -12.41 32.29 22.60
N ILE A 902 -11.93 32.98 23.66
CA ILE A 902 -11.68 34.42 23.67
C ILE A 902 -10.49 34.77 24.54
N ILE A 903 -9.85 35.90 24.26
CA ILE A 903 -8.83 36.48 25.14
C ILE A 903 -9.41 37.74 25.86
N GLN A 904 -9.10 37.85 27.15
CA GLN A 904 -9.46 39.01 28.01
C GLN A 904 -8.25 39.53 28.75
N TYR A 905 -8.36 40.75 29.30
CA TYR A 905 -7.32 41.36 30.12
C TYR A 905 -7.85 41.86 31.45
N SER A 906 -6.95 41.96 32.45
CA SER A 906 -7.21 42.51 33.78
C SER A 906 -6.17 43.54 34.15
N LEU A 907 -6.60 44.66 34.77
CA LEU A 907 -5.76 45.74 35.31
C LEU A 907 -5.69 45.72 36.85
N ASP A 908 -6.40 44.79 37.50
CA ASP A 908 -6.57 44.72 38.94
C ASP A 908 -6.22 43.36 39.56
N ASN A 909 -5.21 42.67 38.96
CA ASN A 909 -4.68 41.37 39.36
C ASN A 909 -5.75 40.28 39.32
N GLY A 910 -6.51 40.23 38.24
CA GLY A 910 -7.47 39.17 37.95
C GLY A 910 -8.82 39.29 38.70
N ASN A 911 -9.06 40.43 39.42
CA ASN A 911 -10.36 40.64 40.11
C ASN A 911 -11.47 40.96 39.11
N THR A 912 -11.18 41.74 38.06
CA THR A 912 -12.13 42.02 36.97
C THR A 912 -11.47 41.76 35.64
N TRP A 913 -12.23 41.25 34.67
CA TRP A 913 -11.77 40.93 33.34
C TRP A 913 -12.54 41.69 32.29
N MET A 914 -11.86 42.20 31.28
CA MET A 914 -12.40 43.01 30.21
C MET A 914 -12.12 42.37 28.85
N ASP A 915 -13.10 42.47 27.94
CA ASP A 915 -12.95 42.03 26.56
C ASP A 915 -12.15 43.06 25.77
N PHE A 916 -11.41 42.60 24.76
CA PHE A 916 -10.87 43.47 23.72
C PHE A 916 -11.96 43.83 22.71
N TYR A 917 -12.02 45.06 22.29
CA TYR A 917 -12.92 45.53 21.24
C TYR A 917 -12.43 45.03 19.86
N SER A 918 -13.35 44.90 18.91
CA SER A 918 -13.02 44.37 17.58
C SER A 918 -12.03 45.24 16.79
N ASP A 919 -11.97 46.53 17.04
CA ASP A 919 -11.03 47.48 16.45
C ASP A 919 -9.60 47.44 17.05
N GLN A 920 -9.43 46.77 18.19
CA GLN A 920 -8.11 46.51 18.79
C GLN A 920 -7.40 45.30 18.15
N TYR A 921 -8.12 44.43 17.48
CA TYR A 921 -7.53 43.32 16.75
C TYR A 921 -6.97 43.80 15.42
N LEU A 922 -5.67 43.81 15.27
CA LEU A 922 -5.00 44.18 14.03
C LEU A 922 -4.93 43.01 13.01
N ILE A 923 -4.87 41.80 13.53
CA ILE A 923 -4.80 40.58 12.73
C ILE A 923 -5.66 39.48 13.38
N SER A 924 -6.46 38.77 12.61
CA SER A 924 -7.27 37.62 12.96
C SER A 924 -8.20 37.84 14.18
N PRO A 925 -9.12 38.82 14.13
CA PRO A 925 -10.13 39.01 15.17
C PRO A 925 -11.07 37.81 15.29
N PRO A 926 -11.64 37.53 16.46
CA PRO A 926 -12.71 36.55 16.58
C PRO A 926 -13.95 37.02 15.79
N THR A 927 -14.64 36.11 15.12
CA THR A 927 -15.74 36.46 14.21
C THR A 927 -17.07 35.84 14.62
N GLY A 928 -17.07 34.81 15.45
CA GLY A 928 -18.24 34.01 15.77
C GLY A 928 -19.11 34.62 16.89
N ASN A 929 -20.41 34.39 16.84
CA ASN A 929 -21.35 34.78 17.86
C ASN A 929 -21.81 33.53 18.64
N LEU A 930 -21.69 33.55 19.96
CA LEU A 930 -22.13 32.43 20.80
C LEU A 930 -23.65 32.27 20.72
N ALA A 931 -24.11 31.05 20.54
CA ALA A 931 -25.51 30.67 20.57
C ALA A 931 -25.96 30.33 22.02
N ASP A 932 -27.10 30.83 22.42
CA ASP A 932 -27.69 30.58 23.73
C ASP A 932 -28.57 29.28 23.75
N SER A 933 -28.09 28.24 23.05
CA SER A 933 -28.98 27.08 22.78
C SER A 933 -28.71 25.87 23.68
N TYR A 934 -27.45 25.67 24.15
CA TYR A 934 -27.06 24.44 24.84
C TYR A 934 -26.27 24.66 26.14
N GLY A 935 -26.31 25.92 26.65
CA GLY A 935 -25.82 26.23 27.97
C GLY A 935 -24.34 26.45 28.12
N ASN A 936 -23.63 26.89 27.03
CA ASN A 936 -22.22 27.28 27.11
C ASN A 936 -22.02 28.43 28.12
N PRO A 937 -21.24 28.22 29.22
CA PRO A 937 -21.09 29.21 30.29
C PRO A 937 -20.28 30.45 29.86
N LEU A 938 -19.61 30.41 28.73
CA LEU A 938 -18.85 31.54 28.19
C LEU A 938 -19.76 32.73 27.85
N ILE A 939 -21.04 32.48 27.58
CA ILE A 939 -22.04 33.54 27.26
C ILE A 939 -22.25 34.52 28.42
N ASP A 940 -22.06 34.07 29.66
CA ASP A 940 -22.15 34.93 30.86
C ASP A 940 -20.85 35.70 31.16
N LYS A 941 -19.79 35.38 30.45
CA LYS A 941 -18.43 35.94 30.70
C LYS A 941 -17.99 36.94 29.65
N THR A 942 -18.61 36.98 28.49
CA THR A 942 -18.25 37.90 27.40
C THR A 942 -19.46 38.26 26.58
N SER A 943 -19.49 39.51 26.08
CA SER A 943 -20.42 39.95 25.04
C SER A 943 -19.71 40.14 23.69
N ALA A 944 -18.41 39.87 23.64
CA ALA A 944 -17.58 39.97 22.43
C ALA A 944 -17.76 38.71 21.54
N LYS A 945 -17.32 38.80 20.31
CA LYS A 945 -17.20 37.64 19.41
C LYS A 945 -16.14 36.66 19.92
N VAL A 946 -16.26 35.40 19.55
CA VAL A 946 -15.37 34.29 19.92
C VAL A 946 -14.75 33.64 18.69
N TRP A 947 -13.66 32.91 18.84
CA TRP A 947 -13.14 32.00 17.84
C TRP A 947 -13.87 30.65 17.93
N CYS A 948 -14.36 30.14 16.80
CA CYS A 948 -14.93 28.84 16.60
C CYS A 948 -14.77 28.39 15.14
N GLY A 949 -15.14 27.15 14.81
CA GLY A 949 -14.87 26.53 13.52
C GLY A 949 -13.41 26.10 13.41
N SER A 950 -12.91 25.93 12.20
CA SER A 950 -11.57 25.42 11.97
C SER A 950 -10.61 26.53 11.54
N SER A 951 -9.46 26.61 12.21
CA SER A 951 -8.37 27.53 11.84
C SER A 951 -7.79 27.23 10.45
N GLU A 952 -7.89 26.00 9.96
CA GLU A 952 -7.43 25.59 8.62
C GLU A 952 -8.25 26.22 7.50
N SER A 953 -9.49 26.58 7.77
CA SER A 953 -10.40 27.27 6.82
C SER A 953 -10.55 28.76 7.08
N TRP A 954 -9.72 29.37 7.94
CA TRP A 954 -9.84 30.78 8.35
C TRP A 954 -9.67 31.73 7.18
N PRO A 955 -10.58 32.68 6.96
CA PRO A 955 -10.52 33.58 5.82
C PRO A 955 -9.38 34.58 6.01
N ASN A 956 -8.33 34.48 5.29
CA ASN A 956 -7.19 35.35 5.02
C ASN A 956 -5.86 34.59 5.09
N GLY A 957 -5.55 33.83 4.03
CA GLY A 957 -4.41 32.86 3.93
C GLY A 957 -3.02 33.42 4.17
N GLU A 958 -2.80 34.75 4.28
CA GLU A 958 -1.45 35.30 4.52
C GLU A 958 -0.94 35.11 5.95
N TRP A 959 -1.83 34.72 6.90
CA TRP A 959 -1.50 34.61 8.32
C TRP A 959 -1.60 33.17 8.86
N ILE A 960 -1.78 32.19 7.96
CA ILE A 960 -1.92 30.78 8.29
C ILE A 960 -0.61 30.07 7.94
N ARG A 961 -0.12 29.28 8.87
CA ARG A 961 0.98 28.35 8.65
C ARG A 961 0.61 27.00 9.25
N ASP A 962 0.51 25.95 8.41
CA ASP A 962 0.17 24.60 8.85
C ASP A 962 -1.11 24.56 9.73
N GLY A 963 -2.13 25.37 9.37
CA GLY A 963 -3.35 25.55 10.17
C GLY A 963 -3.23 26.51 11.35
N TRP A 964 -2.04 27.01 11.68
CA TRP A 964 -1.85 28.01 12.73
C TRP A 964 -2.16 29.43 12.25
N VAL A 965 -2.95 30.14 13.02
CA VAL A 965 -3.37 31.54 12.77
C VAL A 965 -2.62 32.46 13.71
N LYS A 966 -2.00 33.51 13.17
CA LYS A 966 -1.37 34.56 13.96
C LYS A 966 -2.41 35.62 14.38
N THR A 967 -2.47 35.94 15.66
CA THR A 967 -3.31 36.99 16.16
C THR A 967 -2.46 38.14 16.71
N VAL A 968 -2.84 39.37 16.39
CA VAL A 968 -2.18 40.60 16.86
C VAL A 968 -3.22 41.57 17.41
N ILE A 969 -3.05 41.99 18.66
CA ILE A 969 -3.93 42.91 19.36
C ILE A 969 -3.17 44.19 19.72
N ASP A 970 -3.71 45.38 19.42
CA ASP A 970 -3.20 46.68 19.82
C ASP A 970 -3.50 46.92 21.30
N LEU A 971 -2.46 47.25 22.07
CA LEU A 971 -2.55 47.53 23.48
C LEU A 971 -2.39 49.06 23.79
N SER A 972 -2.45 49.90 22.78
CA SER A 972 -2.26 51.36 22.96
C SER A 972 -3.24 51.95 23.96
N ASP A 973 -4.46 51.45 24.02
CA ASP A 973 -5.48 51.90 25.00
C ASP A 973 -5.16 51.51 26.47
N LEU A 974 -4.27 50.52 26.63
CA LEU A 974 -3.81 50.09 27.96
C LEU A 974 -2.60 50.86 28.44
N GLN A 975 -2.01 51.73 27.61
CA GLN A 975 -0.91 52.62 28.01
C GLN A 975 -1.46 53.76 28.85
N GLY A 976 -1.09 53.81 30.13
CA GLY A 976 -1.38 54.94 30.99
C GLY A 976 -0.29 56.02 30.91
N GLN A 977 -0.38 57.08 31.77
CA GLN A 977 0.70 58.05 31.98
C GLN A 977 1.90 57.43 32.71
N THR A 978 1.75 56.24 33.25
CA THR A 978 2.78 55.41 33.89
C THR A 978 2.65 53.97 33.38
N ASN A 979 3.72 53.20 33.49
CA ASN A 979 3.70 51.79 33.13
C ASN A 979 2.51 51.05 33.78
N GLN A 980 1.76 50.29 32.98
CA GLN A 980 0.56 49.60 33.39
C GLN A 980 0.83 48.09 33.49
N ASN A 981 0.56 47.52 34.65
CA ASN A 981 0.59 46.08 34.82
C ASN A 981 -0.73 45.44 34.34
N VAL A 982 -0.61 44.39 33.52
CA VAL A 982 -1.74 43.74 32.88
C VAL A 982 -1.57 42.21 33.00
N GLU A 983 -2.65 41.54 33.27
CA GLU A 983 -2.76 40.06 33.10
C GLU A 983 -3.66 39.76 31.93
N PHE A 984 -3.32 38.73 31.15
CA PHE A 984 -4.14 38.23 30.06
C PHE A 984 -4.71 36.83 30.42
N ARG A 985 -5.91 36.54 29.99
CA ARG A 985 -6.43 35.15 30.04
C ARG A 985 -6.99 34.72 28.73
N PHE A 986 -6.67 33.50 28.34
CA PHE A 986 -7.41 32.73 27.32
C PHE A 986 -8.52 32.00 28.03
N LEU A 987 -9.75 32.26 27.60
CA LEU A 987 -10.96 31.71 28.19
C LEU A 987 -11.67 30.84 27.16
N PHE A 988 -11.94 29.59 27.50
CA PHE A 988 -12.57 28.63 26.62
C PHE A 988 -13.81 28.04 27.28
N GLY A 989 -14.93 28.02 26.57
CA GLY A 989 -16.17 27.43 27.06
C GLY A 989 -16.83 26.49 26.08
N THR A 990 -17.32 25.36 26.61
CA THR A 990 -18.03 24.31 25.85
C THR A 990 -19.44 24.13 26.34
N ASP A 991 -20.34 23.72 25.46
CA ASP A 991 -21.74 23.41 25.78
C ASP A 991 -21.95 21.92 26.09
N SER A 992 -23.12 21.34 25.88
CA SER A 992 -23.45 19.95 26.16
C SER A 992 -23.76 19.13 24.92
N SER A 993 -23.39 19.60 23.74
CA SER A 993 -23.79 18.97 22.48
C SER A 993 -22.64 18.22 21.81
N SER A 994 -22.08 18.75 20.77
CA SER A 994 -20.99 18.12 20.01
C SER A 994 -19.63 18.59 20.52
N SER A 995 -18.54 18.08 19.96
CA SER A 995 -17.18 18.51 20.24
C SER A 995 -16.33 18.41 18.97
N ALA A 996 -15.27 19.21 18.93
CA ALA A 996 -14.21 19.16 17.94
C ALA A 996 -12.87 18.85 18.59
N GLU A 997 -11.70 19.17 17.95
CA GLU A 997 -10.40 18.87 18.56
C GLU A 997 -10.12 19.76 19.77
N GLY A 998 -10.33 21.09 19.62
CA GLY A 998 -10.11 22.05 20.67
C GLY A 998 -9.21 23.22 20.25
N TRP A 999 -8.54 23.83 21.21
CA TRP A 999 -7.80 25.07 21.00
C TRP A 999 -6.36 24.99 21.50
N TYR A 1000 -5.39 25.33 20.64
CA TYR A 1000 -3.96 25.44 20.94
C TYR A 1000 -3.52 26.89 20.89
N ILE A 1001 -2.65 27.28 21.84
CA ILE A 1001 -2.01 28.61 21.92
C ILE A 1001 -0.49 28.42 22.03
N ASP A 1002 0.26 29.18 21.23
CA ASP A 1002 1.72 29.16 21.28
C ASP A 1002 2.32 30.56 21.02
N ASP A 1003 3.63 30.75 21.36
CA ASP A 1003 4.43 31.91 21.07
C ASP A 1003 3.79 33.24 21.49
N VAL A 1004 3.28 33.33 22.72
CA VAL A 1004 2.69 34.58 23.24
C VAL A 1004 3.78 35.58 23.52
N ARG A 1005 3.72 36.75 22.85
CA ARG A 1005 4.69 37.86 23.07
C ARG A 1005 4.02 39.20 23.23
N LEU A 1006 4.56 40.00 24.15
CA LEU A 1006 4.33 41.45 24.24
C LEU A 1006 5.47 42.17 23.54
N GLN A 1007 5.14 42.98 22.54
CA GLN A 1007 6.10 43.69 21.71
C GLN A 1007 5.77 45.17 21.67
N SER A 1008 6.82 46.04 21.75
CA SER A 1008 6.69 47.51 21.66
C SER A 1008 7.71 48.05 20.67
N CYS A 1009 7.52 49.31 20.26
CA CYS A 1009 8.39 50.02 19.36
C CYS A 1009 9.11 51.16 20.11
N TYR A 1010 10.42 51.23 19.97
CA TYR A 1010 11.28 52.29 20.52
C TYR A 1010 11.90 53.12 19.41
N PRO A 1011 12.00 54.46 19.55
CA PRO A 1011 12.67 55.28 18.56
C PRO A 1011 14.16 54.89 18.49
N LEU A 1012 14.65 54.69 17.27
CA LEU A 1012 16.09 54.55 17.05
C LEU A 1012 16.72 55.90 17.32
N GLU A 1013 17.52 56.06 18.43
CA GLU A 1013 18.32 57.28 18.66
C GLU A 1013 19.28 57.44 17.47
N ALA A 1014 19.20 58.58 16.79
CA ALA A 1014 20.15 58.95 15.74
C ALA A 1014 21.53 59.18 16.37
N THR A 1015 22.34 58.13 16.37
CA THR A 1015 23.75 58.24 16.68
C THR A 1015 24.44 59.08 15.56
N TYR A 1016 24.60 60.35 15.76
CA TYR A 1016 25.43 61.22 14.92
C TYR A 1016 26.89 60.70 14.97
N LEU A 1017 27.29 59.93 13.99
CA LEU A 1017 28.69 59.70 13.69
C LEU A 1017 29.25 60.99 13.15
N PRO A 1018 30.28 61.63 13.77
CA PRO A 1018 30.88 62.78 13.19
C PRO A 1018 31.51 62.45 11.84
N LEU A 1019 31.05 63.14 10.79
CA LEU A 1019 31.67 63.12 9.48
C LEU A 1019 33.15 63.53 9.63
N ILE A 1020 34.07 62.61 9.68
CA ILE A 1020 35.50 62.91 9.48
C ILE A 1020 35.69 63.06 7.97
N SER A 1021 35.70 64.32 7.56
CA SER A 1021 36.18 64.75 6.24
C SER A 1021 37.66 64.49 6.10
N ARG A 1022 38.01 63.55 5.18
CA ARG A 1022 39.24 63.58 4.38
C ARG A 1022 38.98 63.12 2.98
#